data_39ed58df77586dc0b56736d3b9efd706
#
_entry.id   39ed58df77586dc0b56736d3b9efd706
#
_cell.length_a   1.000
_cell.length_b   1.000
_cell.length_c   1.000
_cell.angle_alpha   90.00
_cell.angle_beta   90.00
_cell.angle_gamma   90.00
#
_symmetry.space_group_name_H-M   'P 1'
#
loop_
_entity.id
_entity.type
_entity.pdbx_description
1 polymer ?
#
loop_
_entity_poly.entity_id
_entity_poly.type
_entity_poly.pdbx_seq_one_letter_code
_entity_poly.pdbx_strand_id
1 'polypeptide(L)'
;MELASKYDPQAVESKWYQYWLDNKLFSSKPDGRDPYTIVIPPPNVTGVLHMGHMLNNTIQDILVRRARMEGKNACWVPGTDHASIATEAKVVNRLAEQGIKKRDLTREQFLEHAWNWTNEHGGIILKQLRRLGASCDWDRTAFTMDEKRSESVLKVFVDLYKKGLIYRGLRMVNWDPKAQTVLSTEEVIYRDEKSHLFNLRYYVADADVNPVVPTGCEGEVLHQDADGRYYAVVATTRPETIMGDTAMCINPKDPKNQWLRGHKVIVPLVNRVIPVIEDRYVDIEFGTGCLKVTPAHDVNDYALGKTHNLETIDIFNPDGTISEAAGMYVDMDRMDVRKQIVEDMKAAGLVEKIEDYDNKVGYSERNQDTAVEPRLCKQWFLSMKHFADIALPPVLEGKIKFHPTKYVTTYRNWLENIQDWCISRQLWWGHRIPAYFLPTAEGEEEKYVVALTAEEALEEARKIEGYENITADQLVHDEDALDTWFSSWLWPISLFDGINNPGNEEIKYYYPTSDLVTGPDIIFFWVARMIMAGEEYMKDVPFRNVYFTGIVRDKLGRKMSKSLGNSPDPIALIEKYGADGVRMGMMLSAPAGNDILFDESLCEQGRNFNNKIWNAFRLVKGWQVADAEQPEANAIAAKWFEAKLKQTNAEVNDLFSKYRISEALMAVYKLFWDEFSSWYLEMVKPAYGQPIDRTSYEQTLAFFETLLKMLHPFMPFITEELWQHIYDRKENESIMRSELKLDAPTADDDAVVAAIENVKLIVAGVRTVRNQKNIPNKDALELQALQQNNYEAYASVIKKMANLSAINVVSEKDTTAAAFMVGTDEFAVPLGDMIDVAAEIEKQEAQLKHLEGFLAGIKKKLSNEKFVAHAPEAVVALERKKQSDSEEKIAALKESIAALKNK
;
A
#
# COMPACT_ATOMS: atom_id res chain seq x y z
N MET A 1 6.44 13.00 41.10
CA MET A 1 7.17 13.77 40.07
C MET A 1 6.15 14.68 39.41
N GLU A 2 6.40 15.98 39.32
CA GLU A 2 5.44 16.93 38.72
C GLU A 2 5.46 16.79 37.19
N LEU A 3 4.28 16.57 36.56
CA LEU A 3 4.17 16.47 35.13
C LEU A 3 4.44 17.78 34.42
N ALA A 4 5.21 17.76 33.34
CA ALA A 4 5.51 18.97 32.56
C ALA A 4 4.21 19.67 32.08
N SER A 5 4.24 20.97 31.96
CA SER A 5 3.09 21.77 31.54
C SER A 5 2.62 21.45 30.10
N LYS A 6 3.52 20.97 29.27
CA LYS A 6 3.26 20.54 27.88
C LYS A 6 3.90 19.18 27.63
N TYR A 7 3.30 18.42 26.74
CA TYR A 7 3.88 17.18 26.22
C TYR A 7 5.07 17.49 25.32
N ASP A 8 6.22 16.86 25.60
CA ASP A 8 7.43 16.93 24.77
C ASP A 8 7.71 15.54 24.18
N PRO A 9 7.33 15.30 22.93
CA PRO A 9 7.54 13.99 22.29
C PRO A 9 9.00 13.56 22.26
N GLN A 10 9.94 14.48 21.98
CA GLN A 10 11.35 14.12 21.79
C GLN A 10 12.00 13.56 23.06
N ALA A 11 11.73 14.17 24.20
CA ALA A 11 12.23 13.70 25.48
C ALA A 11 11.60 12.34 25.88
N VAL A 12 10.30 12.18 25.64
CA VAL A 12 9.55 10.97 25.96
C VAL A 12 9.93 9.80 25.07
N GLU A 13 10.04 10.02 23.75
CA GLU A 13 10.33 8.99 22.77
C GLU A 13 11.71 8.35 22.99
N SER A 14 12.74 9.17 23.16
CA SER A 14 14.10 8.66 23.38
C SER A 14 14.21 7.86 24.69
N LYS A 15 13.59 8.35 25.76
CA LYS A 15 13.57 7.73 27.08
C LYS A 15 12.93 6.33 27.01
N TRP A 16 11.72 6.23 26.48
CA TRP A 16 10.97 4.96 26.50
C TRP A 16 11.49 3.96 25.49
N TYR A 17 11.95 4.41 24.33
CA TYR A 17 12.53 3.47 23.36
C TYR A 17 13.78 2.81 23.93
N GLN A 18 14.65 3.57 24.59
CA GLN A 18 15.83 3.01 25.27
C GLN A 18 15.44 2.06 26.41
N TYR A 19 14.44 2.45 27.24
CA TYR A 19 13.90 1.58 28.29
C TYR A 19 13.39 0.23 27.75
N TRP A 20 12.66 0.23 26.64
CA TRP A 20 12.18 -1.01 26.02
C TRP A 20 13.32 -1.89 25.53
N LEU A 21 14.36 -1.29 24.95
CA LEU A 21 15.55 -2.03 24.50
C LEU A 21 16.34 -2.63 25.66
N ASP A 22 16.60 -1.86 26.69
CA ASP A 22 17.40 -2.29 27.88
C ASP A 22 16.71 -3.45 28.61
N ASN A 23 15.39 -3.42 28.65
CA ASN A 23 14.58 -4.48 29.28
C ASN A 23 14.17 -5.61 28.32
N LYS A 24 14.70 -5.64 27.12
CA LYS A 24 14.41 -6.69 26.11
C LYS A 24 12.92 -6.96 25.90
N LEU A 25 12.10 -5.89 25.90
CA LEU A 25 10.64 -6.02 25.85
C LEU A 25 10.12 -6.50 24.49
N PHE A 26 10.93 -6.37 23.45
CA PHE A 26 10.60 -6.83 22.09
C PHE A 26 11.09 -8.24 21.77
N SER A 27 11.95 -8.81 22.64
CA SER A 27 12.58 -10.11 22.39
C SER A 27 11.58 -11.24 22.53
N SER A 28 11.68 -12.23 21.64
CA SER A 28 10.88 -13.43 21.63
C SER A 28 11.75 -14.67 21.57
N LYS A 29 11.37 -15.68 22.36
CA LYS A 29 11.91 -17.05 22.30
C LYS A 29 10.73 -18.01 22.38
N PRO A 30 10.82 -19.20 21.77
CA PRO A 30 9.79 -20.22 21.93
C PRO A 30 9.48 -20.47 23.41
N ASP A 31 8.19 -20.46 23.78
CA ASP A 31 7.70 -20.74 25.11
C ASP A 31 6.30 -21.41 25.06
N GLY A 32 5.59 -21.50 26.16
CA GLY A 32 4.27 -22.14 26.24
C GLY A 32 3.10 -21.26 25.78
N ARG A 33 3.33 -20.01 25.36
CA ARG A 33 2.29 -19.11 24.87
C ARG A 33 2.03 -19.33 23.38
N ASP A 34 0.86 -18.92 22.91
CA ASP A 34 0.56 -18.90 21.47
C ASP A 34 1.47 -17.88 20.76
N PRO A 35 2.17 -18.28 19.69
CA PRO A 35 3.01 -17.35 18.95
C PRO A 35 2.16 -16.41 18.11
N TYR A 36 2.62 -15.15 18.00
CA TYR A 36 2.17 -14.21 17.01
C TYR A 36 3.37 -13.69 16.25
N THR A 37 3.51 -14.09 15.00
CA THR A 37 4.72 -13.82 14.22
C THR A 37 4.41 -12.94 13.02
N ILE A 38 5.17 -11.88 12.85
CA ILE A 38 5.24 -11.08 11.63
C ILE A 38 6.69 -11.02 11.17
N VAL A 39 6.91 -11.18 9.86
CA VAL A 39 8.19 -10.88 9.22
C VAL A 39 8.06 -9.57 8.44
N ILE A 40 9.00 -8.67 8.63
CA ILE A 40 8.97 -7.39 7.95
C ILE A 40 9.11 -7.58 6.43
N PRO A 41 8.38 -6.85 5.57
CA PRO A 41 8.80 -6.66 4.19
C PRO A 41 10.16 -5.95 4.19
N PRO A 42 11.26 -6.66 3.87
CA PRO A 42 12.59 -6.11 4.10
C PRO A 42 12.84 -4.91 3.18
N PRO A 43 13.04 -3.69 3.71
CA PRO A 43 13.29 -2.53 2.88
C PRO A 43 14.60 -2.67 2.10
N ASN A 44 14.59 -2.22 0.85
CA ASN A 44 15.78 -2.19 -0.02
C ASN A 44 16.82 -1.21 0.53
N VAL A 45 18.09 -1.64 0.57
CA VAL A 45 19.24 -0.81 1.01
C VAL A 45 19.63 0.26 -0.03
N THR A 46 18.66 0.81 -0.74
CA THR A 46 18.83 1.82 -1.81
C THR A 46 18.71 3.26 -1.33
N GLY A 47 18.42 3.48 -0.05
CA GLY A 47 18.33 4.81 0.56
C GLY A 47 17.51 4.81 1.85
N VAL A 48 16.90 5.95 2.16
CA VAL A 48 16.08 6.17 3.36
C VAL A 48 14.63 5.70 3.15
N LEU A 49 13.89 5.48 4.23
CA LEU A 49 12.47 5.14 4.19
C LEU A 49 11.63 6.32 3.66
N HIS A 50 10.49 6.03 3.10
CA HIS A 50 9.46 6.98 2.66
C HIS A 50 8.11 6.74 3.36
N MET A 51 7.11 7.58 3.13
CA MET A 51 5.82 7.52 3.83
C MET A 51 5.07 6.18 3.68
N GLY A 52 5.25 5.48 2.55
CA GLY A 52 4.70 4.13 2.38
C GLY A 52 5.29 3.11 3.36
N HIS A 53 6.58 3.19 3.65
CA HIS A 53 7.22 2.37 4.69
C HIS A 53 6.72 2.75 6.09
N MET A 54 6.49 4.05 6.35
CA MET A 54 5.94 4.50 7.63
C MET A 54 4.55 3.90 7.88
N LEU A 55 3.67 3.94 6.88
CA LEU A 55 2.36 3.32 6.96
C LEU A 55 2.44 1.82 7.22
N ASN A 56 3.20 1.11 6.38
CA ASN A 56 3.32 -0.34 6.45
C ASN A 56 3.84 -0.82 7.81
N ASN A 57 4.91 -0.19 8.31
CA ASN A 57 5.51 -0.56 9.59
C ASN A 57 4.67 -0.12 10.80
N THR A 58 3.91 0.97 10.69
CA THR A 58 2.94 1.36 11.73
C THR A 58 1.85 0.31 11.89
N ILE A 59 1.31 -0.21 10.78
CA ILE A 59 0.28 -1.26 10.82
C ILE A 59 0.85 -2.54 11.45
N GLN A 60 2.04 -2.96 11.06
CA GLN A 60 2.70 -4.13 11.66
C GLN A 60 2.89 -3.95 13.16
N ASP A 61 3.39 -2.80 13.59
CA ASP A 61 3.63 -2.50 15.00
C ASP A 61 2.33 -2.51 15.82
N ILE A 62 1.24 -1.96 15.27
CA ILE A 62 -0.08 -2.00 15.91
C ILE A 62 -0.52 -3.45 16.17
N LEU A 63 -0.42 -4.31 15.17
CA LEU A 63 -0.80 -5.72 15.28
C LEU A 63 0.07 -6.47 16.29
N VAL A 64 1.38 -6.24 16.25
CA VAL A 64 2.34 -6.87 17.15
C VAL A 64 2.14 -6.42 18.62
N ARG A 65 1.96 -5.12 18.86
CA ARG A 65 1.71 -4.58 20.21
C ARG A 65 0.39 -5.09 20.78
N ARG A 66 -0.66 -5.13 19.94
CA ARG A 66 -1.93 -5.71 20.33
C ARG A 66 -1.79 -7.18 20.72
N ALA A 67 -1.09 -7.99 19.93
CA ALA A 67 -0.85 -9.39 20.23
C ALA A 67 -0.11 -9.59 21.57
N ARG A 68 0.88 -8.76 21.89
CA ARG A 68 1.54 -8.78 23.21
C ARG A 68 0.57 -8.51 24.35
N MET A 69 -0.31 -7.51 24.17
CA MET A 69 -1.33 -7.16 25.17
C MET A 69 -2.44 -8.20 25.30
N GLU A 70 -2.60 -9.08 24.30
CA GLU A 70 -3.46 -10.28 24.36
C GLU A 70 -2.76 -11.48 25.04
N GLY A 71 -1.54 -11.30 25.52
CA GLY A 71 -0.76 -12.34 26.20
C GLY A 71 -0.04 -13.32 25.28
N LYS A 72 -0.03 -13.08 23.97
CA LYS A 72 0.69 -13.91 22.99
C LYS A 72 2.20 -13.65 23.03
N ASN A 73 2.97 -14.63 22.57
CA ASN A 73 4.40 -14.46 22.35
C ASN A 73 4.62 -13.80 20.98
N ALA A 74 4.70 -12.49 20.95
CA ALA A 74 4.84 -11.74 19.71
C ALA A 74 6.30 -11.67 19.25
N CYS A 75 6.55 -12.08 18.01
CA CYS A 75 7.84 -12.02 17.34
C CYS A 75 7.72 -11.25 16.04
N TRP A 76 8.32 -10.07 16.00
CA TRP A 76 8.42 -9.27 14.79
C TRP A 76 9.86 -9.20 14.34
N VAL A 77 10.18 -9.91 13.24
CA VAL A 77 11.55 -10.03 12.76
C VAL A 77 11.88 -8.90 11.80
N PRO A 78 12.85 -8.03 12.12
CA PRO A 78 13.31 -6.97 11.23
C PRO A 78 14.36 -7.47 10.25
N GLY A 79 14.53 -6.73 9.15
CA GLY A 79 15.58 -7.00 8.20
C GLY A 79 15.61 -6.03 7.04
N THR A 80 16.57 -6.23 6.13
CA THR A 80 16.77 -5.43 4.92
C THR A 80 17.03 -6.33 3.72
N ASP A 81 16.68 -5.84 2.53
CA ASP A 81 16.91 -6.54 1.26
C ASP A 81 18.09 -5.92 0.50
N HIS A 82 18.93 -6.78 -0.08
CA HIS A 82 20.08 -6.38 -0.88
C HIS A 82 19.69 -5.72 -2.21
N ALA A 83 18.47 -6.01 -2.71
CA ALA A 83 17.85 -5.36 -3.88
C ALA A 83 18.76 -5.29 -5.11
N SER A 84 19.26 -6.44 -5.55
CA SER A 84 20.27 -6.65 -6.64
C SER A 84 20.45 -5.49 -7.62
N ILE A 85 19.56 -5.34 -8.61
CA ILE A 85 19.65 -4.32 -9.68
C ILE A 85 19.65 -2.89 -9.10
N ALA A 86 18.75 -2.63 -8.15
CA ALA A 86 18.55 -1.28 -7.63
C ALA A 86 19.76 -0.79 -6.83
N THR A 87 20.37 -1.66 -6.03
CA THR A 87 21.58 -1.34 -5.24
C THR A 87 22.81 -1.26 -6.15
N GLU A 88 22.99 -2.19 -7.09
CA GLU A 88 24.08 -2.12 -8.05
C GLU A 88 24.07 -0.82 -8.84
N ALA A 89 22.90 -0.38 -9.34
CA ALA A 89 22.76 0.89 -10.04
C ALA A 89 23.18 2.10 -9.17
N LYS A 90 22.85 2.07 -7.87
CA LYS A 90 23.27 3.14 -6.93
C LYS A 90 24.79 3.15 -6.72
N VAL A 91 25.40 1.99 -6.58
CA VAL A 91 26.86 1.85 -6.43
C VAL A 91 27.57 2.31 -7.71
N VAL A 92 27.09 1.89 -8.89
CA VAL A 92 27.65 2.33 -10.19
C VAL A 92 27.56 3.85 -10.34
N ASN A 93 26.44 4.47 -10.01
CA ASN A 93 26.29 5.92 -10.07
C ASN A 93 27.25 6.63 -9.11
N ARG A 94 27.40 6.16 -7.87
CA ARG A 94 28.35 6.71 -6.89
C ARG A 94 29.80 6.61 -7.37
N LEU A 95 30.17 5.47 -7.99
CA LEU A 95 31.49 5.28 -8.59
C LEU A 95 31.71 6.23 -9.78
N ALA A 96 30.69 6.41 -10.64
CA ALA A 96 30.77 7.33 -11.78
C ALA A 96 30.99 8.80 -11.34
N GLU A 97 30.37 9.24 -10.23
CA GLU A 97 30.62 10.56 -9.62
C GLU A 97 32.08 10.72 -9.18
N GLN A 98 32.77 9.62 -8.88
CA GLN A 98 34.20 9.57 -8.51
C GLN A 98 35.09 9.36 -9.74
N GLY A 99 34.55 9.28 -10.95
CA GLY A 99 35.26 9.02 -12.19
C GLY A 99 35.67 7.55 -12.41
N ILE A 100 35.10 6.63 -11.63
CA ILE A 100 35.40 5.18 -11.70
C ILE A 100 34.30 4.49 -12.49
N LYS A 101 34.68 3.69 -13.50
CA LYS A 101 33.72 2.87 -14.26
C LYS A 101 33.74 1.43 -13.76
N LYS A 102 32.57 0.78 -13.67
CA LYS A 102 32.46 -0.62 -13.22
C LYS A 102 33.40 -1.57 -14.03
N ARG A 103 33.50 -1.38 -15.34
CA ARG A 103 34.35 -2.19 -16.23
C ARG A 103 35.85 -2.13 -15.92
N ASP A 104 36.29 -1.12 -15.16
CA ASP A 104 37.68 -0.92 -14.79
C ASP A 104 38.04 -1.62 -13.45
N LEU A 105 37.03 -2.27 -12.82
CA LEU A 105 37.14 -2.97 -11.54
C LEU A 105 37.04 -4.48 -11.74
N THR A 106 37.69 -5.24 -10.83
CA THR A 106 37.35 -6.67 -10.66
C THR A 106 36.03 -6.81 -9.91
N ARG A 107 35.44 -8.03 -9.97
CA ARG A 107 34.22 -8.37 -9.20
C ARG A 107 34.42 -8.09 -7.71
N GLU A 108 35.52 -8.51 -7.14
CA GLU A 108 35.84 -8.35 -5.71
C GLU A 108 35.95 -6.90 -5.33
N GLN A 109 36.62 -6.07 -6.13
CA GLN A 109 36.70 -4.61 -5.91
C GLN A 109 35.32 -3.95 -5.95
N PHE A 110 34.48 -4.31 -6.91
CA PHE A 110 33.15 -3.80 -6.99
C PHE A 110 32.28 -4.23 -5.78
N LEU A 111 32.37 -5.48 -5.37
CA LEU A 111 31.65 -6.00 -4.20
C LEU A 111 32.03 -5.29 -2.90
N GLU A 112 33.31 -4.89 -2.74
CA GLU A 112 33.75 -4.08 -1.60
C GLU A 112 32.99 -2.74 -1.54
N HIS A 113 32.86 -2.05 -2.67
CA HIS A 113 32.07 -0.82 -2.75
C HIS A 113 30.57 -1.07 -2.46
N ALA A 114 30.01 -2.17 -2.94
CA ALA A 114 28.62 -2.53 -2.70
C ALA A 114 28.35 -2.87 -1.22
N TRP A 115 29.24 -3.57 -0.55
CA TRP A 115 29.17 -3.84 0.88
C TRP A 115 29.27 -2.56 1.72
N ASN A 116 30.18 -1.64 1.36
CA ASN A 116 30.29 -0.35 2.03
C ASN A 116 28.99 0.47 1.91
N TRP A 117 28.40 0.50 0.71
CA TRP A 117 27.09 1.11 0.49
C TRP A 117 26.01 0.50 1.38
N THR A 118 25.93 -0.82 1.42
CA THR A 118 24.93 -1.58 2.18
C THR A 118 25.04 -1.37 3.68
N ASN A 119 26.25 -1.37 4.23
CA ASN A 119 26.51 -1.12 5.64
C ASN A 119 26.11 0.30 6.06
N GLU A 120 26.37 1.29 5.19
CA GLU A 120 25.97 2.68 5.41
C GLU A 120 24.42 2.83 5.44
N HIS A 121 23.73 2.37 4.40
CA HIS A 121 22.30 2.62 4.20
C HIS A 121 21.42 1.68 5.03
N GLY A 122 21.80 0.45 5.21
CA GLY A 122 21.07 -0.50 6.07
C GLY A 122 20.96 0.00 7.52
N GLY A 123 22.03 0.56 8.06
CA GLY A 123 22.03 1.16 9.39
C GLY A 123 21.09 2.36 9.54
N ILE A 124 20.96 3.19 8.48
CA ILE A 124 20.05 4.34 8.47
C ILE A 124 18.59 3.87 8.53
N ILE A 125 18.21 2.90 7.69
CA ILE A 125 16.85 2.33 7.64
C ILE A 125 16.41 1.81 9.00
N LEU A 126 17.26 1.02 9.66
CA LEU A 126 16.95 0.45 10.98
C LEU A 126 16.81 1.54 12.06
N LYS A 127 17.60 2.60 11.98
CA LYS A 127 17.45 3.77 12.89
C LYS A 127 16.13 4.50 12.65
N GLN A 128 15.71 4.66 11.40
CA GLN A 128 14.44 5.31 11.07
C GLN A 128 13.24 4.50 11.61
N LEU A 129 13.27 3.16 11.52
CA LEU A 129 12.26 2.29 12.11
C LEU A 129 12.19 2.44 13.64
N ARG A 130 13.33 2.55 14.30
CA ARG A 130 13.37 2.81 15.76
C ARG A 130 12.77 4.16 16.12
N ARG A 131 13.03 5.19 15.31
CA ARG A 131 12.44 6.52 15.51
C ARG A 131 10.91 6.51 15.35
N LEU A 132 10.36 5.65 14.48
CA LEU A 132 8.92 5.42 14.34
C LEU A 132 8.30 4.72 15.57
N GLY A 133 9.12 4.10 16.41
CA GLY A 133 8.67 3.31 17.55
C GLY A 133 8.43 1.84 17.25
N ALA A 134 8.98 1.32 16.14
CA ALA A 134 8.82 -0.08 15.76
C ALA A 134 9.35 -1.04 16.84
N SER A 135 8.50 -1.95 17.29
CA SER A 135 8.78 -2.91 18.36
C SER A 135 9.31 -4.25 17.84
N CYS A 136 10.27 -4.18 16.92
CA CYS A 136 10.94 -5.34 16.35
C CYS A 136 11.85 -6.04 17.38
N ASP A 137 11.96 -7.36 17.25
CA ASP A 137 13.01 -8.12 17.93
C ASP A 137 14.36 -7.89 17.22
N TRP A 138 15.05 -6.82 17.64
CA TRP A 138 16.28 -6.36 17.00
C TRP A 138 17.44 -7.36 17.08
N ASP A 139 17.42 -8.28 18.04
CA ASP A 139 18.42 -9.34 18.14
C ASP A 139 18.31 -10.35 16.96
N ARG A 140 17.17 -10.36 16.27
CA ARG A 140 16.89 -11.18 15.07
C ARG A 140 17.08 -10.44 13.75
N THR A 141 17.66 -9.24 13.77
CA THR A 141 17.88 -8.47 12.55
C THR A 141 18.63 -9.30 11.50
N ALA A 142 18.05 -9.41 10.30
CA ALA A 142 18.55 -10.23 9.23
C ALA A 142 18.74 -9.40 7.94
N PHE A 143 19.60 -9.89 7.06
CA PHE A 143 19.84 -9.33 5.74
C PHE A 143 19.72 -10.44 4.70
N THR A 144 19.07 -10.18 3.57
CA THR A 144 18.82 -11.23 2.57
C THR A 144 20.08 -11.85 1.98
N MET A 145 21.25 -11.19 2.10
CA MET A 145 22.56 -11.70 1.69
C MET A 145 23.49 -12.04 2.86
N ASP A 146 23.00 -12.16 4.09
CA ASP A 146 23.83 -12.69 5.16
C ASP A 146 24.12 -14.20 4.95
N GLU A 147 25.08 -14.72 5.69
CA GLU A 147 25.60 -16.08 5.48
C GLU A 147 24.51 -17.16 5.49
N LYS A 148 23.64 -17.16 6.52
CA LYS A 148 22.58 -18.18 6.66
C LYS A 148 21.51 -18.09 5.57
N ARG A 149 21.12 -16.86 5.17
CA ARG A 149 20.16 -16.64 4.08
C ARG A 149 20.76 -17.01 2.74
N SER A 150 22.02 -16.65 2.50
CA SER A 150 22.76 -17.04 1.29
C SER A 150 22.88 -18.55 1.15
N GLU A 151 23.24 -19.25 2.22
CA GLU A 151 23.30 -20.71 2.23
C GLU A 151 21.94 -21.34 1.87
N SER A 152 20.85 -20.83 2.47
CA SER A 152 19.49 -21.29 2.16
C SER A 152 19.12 -21.12 0.69
N VAL A 153 19.45 -19.95 0.11
CA VAL A 153 19.17 -19.62 -1.30
C VAL A 153 19.91 -20.58 -2.23
N LEU A 154 21.21 -20.80 -2.01
CA LEU A 154 21.99 -21.69 -2.84
C LEU A 154 21.55 -23.16 -2.73
N LYS A 155 21.21 -23.63 -1.53
CA LYS A 155 20.63 -24.97 -1.33
C LYS A 155 19.32 -25.14 -2.08
N VAL A 156 18.45 -24.15 -2.05
CA VAL A 156 17.18 -24.18 -2.79
C VAL A 156 17.42 -24.20 -4.29
N PHE A 157 18.35 -23.42 -4.80
CA PHE A 157 18.72 -23.48 -6.22
C PHE A 157 19.17 -24.87 -6.65
N VAL A 158 20.11 -25.47 -5.91
CA VAL A 158 20.65 -26.81 -6.20
C VAL A 158 19.55 -27.87 -6.11
N ASP A 159 18.65 -27.79 -5.09
CA ASP A 159 17.54 -28.71 -4.94
C ASP A 159 16.57 -28.63 -6.11
N LEU A 160 16.15 -27.44 -6.49
CA LEU A 160 15.21 -27.23 -7.59
C LEU A 160 15.82 -27.61 -8.95
N TYR A 161 17.12 -27.41 -9.13
CA TYR A 161 17.82 -27.89 -10.30
C TYR A 161 17.82 -29.43 -10.35
N LYS A 162 18.14 -30.13 -9.26
CA LYS A 162 18.09 -31.61 -9.18
C LYS A 162 16.68 -32.16 -9.40
N LYS A 163 15.64 -31.43 -9.05
CA LYS A 163 14.26 -31.75 -9.35
C LYS A 163 13.85 -31.50 -10.80
N GLY A 164 14.73 -30.93 -11.60
CA GLY A 164 14.44 -30.56 -13.00
C GLY A 164 13.53 -29.33 -13.16
N LEU A 165 13.32 -28.56 -12.08
CA LEU A 165 12.51 -27.36 -12.08
C LEU A 165 13.30 -26.12 -12.48
N ILE A 166 14.60 -26.10 -12.25
CA ILE A 166 15.50 -25.06 -12.78
C ILE A 166 16.22 -25.61 -14.00
N TYR A 167 16.25 -24.81 -15.07
CA TYR A 167 16.93 -25.14 -16.32
C TYR A 167 17.58 -23.91 -16.93
N ARG A 168 18.60 -24.13 -17.77
CA ARG A 168 19.23 -23.10 -18.59
C ARG A 168 18.75 -23.22 -20.04
N GLY A 169 18.28 -22.13 -20.62
CA GLY A 169 17.68 -22.17 -21.95
C GLY A 169 17.78 -20.85 -22.70
N LEU A 170 17.76 -20.96 -24.03
CA LEU A 170 17.70 -19.84 -24.94
C LEU A 170 16.25 -19.39 -25.10
N ARG A 171 15.91 -18.18 -24.63
CA ARG A 171 14.58 -17.61 -24.74
C ARG A 171 14.63 -16.12 -25.03
N MET A 172 13.54 -15.60 -25.56
CA MET A 172 13.29 -14.17 -25.66
C MET A 172 13.00 -13.62 -24.27
N VAL A 173 13.76 -12.60 -23.85
CA VAL A 173 13.65 -11.96 -22.54
C VAL A 173 13.52 -10.44 -22.69
N ASN A 174 13.02 -9.78 -21.64
CA ASN A 174 13.04 -8.34 -21.54
C ASN A 174 14.41 -7.87 -21.08
N TRP A 175 15.12 -7.14 -21.92
CA TRP A 175 16.46 -6.66 -21.65
C TRP A 175 16.48 -5.17 -21.35
N ASP A 176 17.12 -4.75 -20.26
CA ASP A 176 17.41 -3.34 -19.97
C ASP A 176 18.81 -2.99 -20.52
N PRO A 177 18.91 -2.21 -21.63
CA PRO A 177 20.21 -1.90 -22.22
C PRO A 177 21.08 -0.99 -21.36
N LYS A 178 20.48 -0.19 -20.49
CA LYS A 178 21.19 0.72 -19.58
C LYS A 178 21.80 -0.03 -18.39
N ALA A 179 21.03 -0.94 -17.81
CA ALA A 179 21.50 -1.80 -16.73
C ALA A 179 22.25 -3.03 -17.26
N GLN A 180 22.15 -3.33 -18.56
CA GLN A 180 22.71 -4.52 -19.24
C GLN A 180 22.36 -5.83 -18.54
N THR A 181 21.07 -5.98 -18.20
CA THR A 181 20.56 -7.18 -17.52
C THR A 181 19.12 -7.48 -17.92
N VAL A 182 18.70 -8.70 -17.66
CA VAL A 182 17.33 -9.17 -17.86
C VAL A 182 16.41 -8.60 -16.79
N LEU A 183 15.18 -8.29 -17.20
CA LEU A 183 14.04 -7.93 -16.33
C LEU A 183 12.98 -9.03 -16.36
N SER A 184 12.31 -9.25 -15.25
CA SER A 184 11.06 -10.03 -15.23
C SER A 184 9.96 -9.27 -15.97
N THR A 185 8.95 -9.99 -16.43
CA THR A 185 7.79 -9.38 -17.13
C THR A 185 7.08 -8.35 -16.25
N GLU A 186 7.00 -8.60 -14.95
CA GLU A 186 6.39 -7.75 -13.95
C GLU A 186 7.19 -6.45 -13.67
N GLU A 187 8.49 -6.41 -14.02
CA GLU A 187 9.36 -5.22 -13.89
C GLU A 187 9.27 -4.27 -15.10
N VAL A 188 8.45 -4.61 -16.09
CA VAL A 188 8.23 -3.77 -17.28
C VAL A 188 6.98 -2.94 -17.11
N ILE A 189 7.14 -1.61 -17.17
CA ILE A 189 6.03 -0.65 -17.10
C ILE A 189 5.69 -0.18 -18.50
N TYR A 190 4.45 -0.40 -18.92
CA TYR A 190 3.97 0.06 -20.23
C TYR A 190 3.44 1.48 -20.16
N ARG A 191 3.84 2.31 -21.13
CA ARG A 191 3.40 3.70 -21.28
C ARG A 191 2.83 3.90 -22.68
N ASP A 192 1.77 4.70 -22.76
CA ASP A 192 1.24 5.17 -24.03
C ASP A 192 2.13 6.29 -24.54
N GLU A 193 2.71 6.10 -25.73
CA GLU A 193 3.57 7.08 -26.37
C GLU A 193 3.08 7.43 -27.77
N LYS A 194 3.17 8.70 -28.10
CA LYS A 194 2.98 9.16 -29.48
C LYS A 194 4.22 8.81 -30.29
N SER A 195 4.02 7.96 -31.27
CA SER A 195 5.04 7.44 -32.16
C SER A 195 4.60 7.57 -33.60
N HIS A 196 5.31 6.93 -34.51
CA HIS A 196 4.96 6.87 -35.91
C HIS A 196 4.90 5.43 -36.39
N LEU A 197 4.02 5.20 -37.33
CA LEU A 197 3.98 3.96 -38.13
C LEU A 197 4.63 4.24 -39.48
N PHE A 198 5.77 3.62 -39.71
CA PHE A 198 6.56 3.78 -40.92
C PHE A 198 6.14 2.70 -41.93
N ASN A 199 5.66 3.13 -43.09
CA ASN A 199 5.29 2.25 -44.18
C ASN A 199 6.44 2.20 -45.18
N LEU A 200 7.10 1.04 -45.27
CA LEU A 200 8.38 0.85 -45.95
C LEU A 200 8.18 -0.03 -47.20
N ARG A 201 8.92 0.26 -48.29
CA ARG A 201 8.87 -0.45 -49.58
C ARG A 201 9.88 -1.60 -49.57
N TYR A 202 9.34 -2.82 -49.71
CA TYR A 202 10.14 -4.05 -49.90
C TYR A 202 9.96 -4.50 -51.31
N TYR A 203 10.95 -4.27 -52.18
CA TYR A 203 10.90 -4.63 -53.56
C TYR A 203 10.90 -6.15 -53.75
N VAL A 204 10.12 -6.68 -54.73
CA VAL A 204 10.18 -8.07 -55.10
C VAL A 204 11.51 -8.33 -55.81
N ALA A 205 12.22 -9.39 -55.39
CA ALA A 205 13.55 -9.70 -55.93
C ALA A 205 13.50 -10.43 -57.29
N ASP A 206 12.40 -11.07 -57.60
CA ASP A 206 12.23 -11.87 -58.82
C ASP A 206 11.97 -10.94 -60.01
N ALA A 207 12.57 -11.27 -61.19
CA ALA A 207 12.48 -10.47 -62.40
C ALA A 207 11.14 -10.61 -63.11
N ASP A 208 10.51 -11.79 -63.05
CA ASP A 208 9.29 -12.11 -63.76
C ASP A 208 8.11 -12.24 -62.74
N VAL A 209 7.59 -11.12 -62.30
CA VAL A 209 6.41 -11.05 -61.45
C VAL A 209 5.17 -10.73 -62.25
N ASN A 210 4.19 -11.64 -62.20
CA ASN A 210 2.88 -11.42 -62.80
C ASN A 210 1.77 -11.47 -61.70
N PRO A 211 1.59 -10.35 -60.98
CA PRO A 211 0.73 -10.34 -59.81
C PRO A 211 -0.77 -10.47 -60.24
N VAL A 212 -1.48 -11.36 -59.59
CA VAL A 212 -2.93 -11.49 -59.68
C VAL A 212 -3.54 -11.13 -58.31
N VAL A 213 -4.32 -10.09 -58.29
CA VAL A 213 -5.01 -9.59 -57.09
C VAL A 213 -6.52 -9.56 -57.33
N PRO A 214 -7.36 -9.60 -56.29
CA PRO A 214 -8.82 -9.49 -56.44
C PRO A 214 -9.20 -8.15 -57.11
N THR A 215 -10.21 -8.23 -57.99
CA THR A 215 -10.71 -7.05 -58.71
C THR A 215 -11.16 -5.96 -57.74
N GLY A 216 -10.60 -4.75 -57.91
CA GLY A 216 -10.88 -3.58 -57.06
C GLY A 216 -9.93 -3.39 -55.90
N CYS A 217 -8.97 -4.31 -55.67
CA CYS A 217 -7.95 -4.16 -54.64
C CYS A 217 -6.58 -3.75 -55.20
N GLU A 218 -6.45 -3.59 -56.50
CA GLU A 218 -5.15 -3.31 -57.17
C GLU A 218 -4.44 -2.07 -56.61
N GLY A 219 -5.19 -0.98 -56.38
CA GLY A 219 -4.64 0.23 -55.85
C GLY A 219 -4.28 0.20 -54.36
N GLU A 220 -4.72 -0.85 -53.65
CA GLU A 220 -4.43 -1.00 -52.19
C GLU A 220 -3.16 -1.80 -51.93
N VAL A 221 -2.88 -2.82 -52.74
CA VAL A 221 -1.83 -3.82 -52.40
C VAL A 221 -0.82 -4.04 -53.51
N LEU A 222 -1.12 -3.60 -54.76
CA LEU A 222 -0.26 -3.75 -55.91
C LEU A 222 0.46 -2.42 -56.17
N HIS A 223 1.66 -2.31 -55.73
CA HIS A 223 2.49 -1.10 -55.86
C HIS A 223 3.61 -1.32 -56.89
N GLN A 224 3.79 -0.39 -57.79
CA GLN A 224 4.83 -0.39 -58.79
C GLN A 224 5.53 0.96 -58.85
N ASP A 225 6.87 0.98 -58.94
CA ASP A 225 7.64 2.21 -59.10
C ASP A 225 7.66 2.69 -60.55
N ALA A 226 8.32 3.84 -60.76
CA ALA A 226 8.42 4.44 -62.12
C ALA A 226 9.18 3.56 -63.16
N ASP A 227 10.00 2.63 -62.64
CA ASP A 227 10.79 1.72 -63.44
C ASP A 227 10.06 0.38 -63.69
N GLY A 228 8.82 0.28 -63.19
CA GLY A 228 7.99 -0.90 -63.34
C GLY A 228 8.28 -2.05 -62.38
N ARG A 229 9.04 -1.83 -61.27
CA ARG A 229 9.34 -2.81 -60.26
C ARG A 229 8.25 -2.87 -59.22
N TYR A 230 7.82 -4.08 -58.89
CA TYR A 230 6.80 -4.32 -57.87
C TYR A 230 7.40 -4.33 -56.49
N TYR A 231 6.67 -3.79 -55.52
CA TYR A 231 7.05 -3.80 -54.11
C TYR A 231 5.82 -4.08 -53.21
N ALA A 232 6.08 -4.70 -52.05
CA ALA A 232 5.14 -4.82 -50.95
C ALA A 232 5.39 -3.67 -49.95
N VAL A 233 4.35 -3.26 -49.25
CA VAL A 233 4.47 -2.24 -48.19
C VAL A 233 4.38 -2.92 -46.81
N VAL A 234 5.35 -2.68 -45.97
CA VAL A 234 5.42 -3.18 -44.58
C VAL A 234 5.28 -1.99 -43.63
N ALA A 235 4.40 -2.09 -42.66
CA ALA A 235 4.21 -1.08 -41.63
C ALA A 235 4.93 -1.50 -40.33
N THR A 236 5.78 -0.62 -39.81
CA THR A 236 6.52 -0.89 -38.56
C THR A 236 6.64 0.36 -37.69
N THR A 237 6.62 0.19 -36.37
CA THR A 237 6.96 1.25 -35.40
C THR A 237 8.47 1.25 -35.05
N ARG A 238 9.20 0.22 -35.53
CA ARG A 238 10.62 -0.02 -35.22
C ARG A 238 11.47 -0.17 -36.47
N PRO A 239 11.68 0.90 -37.25
CA PRO A 239 12.41 0.84 -38.51
C PRO A 239 13.88 0.45 -38.33
N GLU A 240 14.48 0.70 -37.19
CA GLU A 240 15.85 0.29 -36.84
C GLU A 240 16.06 -1.24 -36.87
N THR A 241 15.02 -2.03 -36.69
CA THR A 241 15.13 -3.49 -36.62
C THR A 241 15.16 -4.18 -37.98
N ILE A 242 14.89 -3.48 -39.09
CA ILE A 242 14.87 -4.09 -40.44
C ILE A 242 16.19 -4.76 -40.81
N MET A 243 17.32 -4.29 -40.25
CA MET A 243 18.63 -4.88 -40.48
C MET A 243 18.73 -6.34 -40.01
N GLY A 244 17.81 -6.79 -39.14
CA GLY A 244 17.71 -8.17 -38.65
C GLY A 244 16.58 -8.97 -39.31
N ASP A 245 15.89 -8.43 -40.36
CA ASP A 245 14.80 -9.14 -41.04
C ASP A 245 15.28 -10.36 -41.77
N THR A 246 14.58 -11.47 -41.60
CA THR A 246 14.91 -12.76 -42.23
C THR A 246 13.76 -13.36 -43.04
N ALA A 247 12.56 -12.79 -42.92
CA ALA A 247 11.42 -13.13 -43.77
C ALA A 247 10.40 -11.99 -43.84
N MET A 248 9.53 -12.03 -44.84
CA MET A 248 8.25 -11.33 -44.84
C MET A 248 7.13 -12.39 -44.67
N CYS A 249 6.13 -12.12 -43.84
CA CYS A 249 5.04 -13.02 -43.57
C CYS A 249 3.72 -12.48 -44.08
N ILE A 250 2.90 -13.34 -44.78
CA ILE A 250 1.56 -13.03 -45.24
C ILE A 250 0.59 -14.09 -44.65
N ASN A 251 -0.70 -13.74 -44.57
CA ASN A 251 -1.69 -14.73 -44.18
C ASN A 251 -2.11 -15.59 -45.39
N PRO A 252 -2.07 -16.94 -45.30
CA PRO A 252 -2.43 -17.82 -46.40
C PRO A 252 -3.91 -17.70 -46.86
N LYS A 253 -4.75 -17.04 -46.09
CA LYS A 253 -6.15 -16.77 -46.41
C LYS A 253 -6.41 -15.35 -46.92
N ASP A 254 -5.38 -14.47 -46.93
CA ASP A 254 -5.51 -13.11 -47.41
C ASP A 254 -5.44 -13.05 -48.95
N PRO A 255 -6.57 -12.86 -49.65
CA PRO A 255 -6.57 -12.88 -51.09
C PRO A 255 -5.80 -11.70 -51.70
N LYS A 256 -5.61 -10.63 -50.95
CA LYS A 256 -4.94 -9.39 -51.41
C LYS A 256 -3.44 -9.59 -51.61
N ASN A 257 -2.80 -10.33 -50.69
CA ASN A 257 -1.34 -10.50 -50.69
C ASN A 257 -0.86 -11.85 -51.23
N GLN A 258 -1.79 -12.73 -51.77
CA GLN A 258 -1.41 -14.02 -52.35
C GLN A 258 -0.47 -13.95 -53.54
N TRP A 259 -0.42 -12.81 -54.24
CA TRP A 259 0.51 -12.59 -55.35
C TRP A 259 1.99 -12.62 -54.91
N LEU A 260 2.28 -12.43 -53.64
CA LEU A 260 3.62 -12.51 -53.04
C LEU A 260 4.06 -13.95 -52.73
N ARG A 261 3.14 -14.89 -52.79
CA ARG A 261 3.40 -16.29 -52.46
C ARG A 261 4.49 -16.91 -53.33
N GLY A 262 5.50 -17.49 -52.67
CA GLY A 262 6.63 -18.13 -53.35
C GLY A 262 7.67 -17.15 -53.87
N HIS A 263 7.46 -15.85 -53.74
CA HIS A 263 8.44 -14.81 -54.07
C HIS A 263 9.39 -14.50 -52.96
N LYS A 264 10.43 -13.75 -53.29
CA LYS A 264 11.38 -13.16 -52.34
C LYS A 264 11.30 -11.65 -52.41
N VAL A 265 11.65 -10.98 -51.30
CA VAL A 265 11.68 -9.51 -51.21
C VAL A 265 13.02 -9.01 -50.73
N ILE A 266 13.33 -7.75 -51.00
CA ILE A 266 14.59 -7.11 -50.69
C ILE A 266 14.38 -6.21 -49.50
N VAL A 267 15.12 -6.43 -48.41
CA VAL A 267 15.10 -5.54 -47.21
C VAL A 267 15.64 -4.17 -47.62
N PRO A 268 14.89 -3.08 -47.32
CA PRO A 268 15.30 -1.70 -47.63
C PRO A 268 16.69 -1.39 -47.07
N LEU A 269 17.51 -0.65 -47.84
CA LEU A 269 18.90 -0.25 -47.54
C LEU A 269 19.90 -1.41 -47.36
N VAL A 270 19.52 -2.46 -46.66
CA VAL A 270 20.36 -3.64 -46.35
C VAL A 270 20.62 -4.50 -47.61
N ASN A 271 19.67 -4.46 -48.55
CA ASN A 271 19.69 -5.22 -49.80
C ASN A 271 19.78 -6.74 -49.61
N ARG A 272 19.43 -7.27 -48.44
CA ARG A 272 19.31 -8.69 -48.21
C ARG A 272 18.03 -9.21 -48.85
N VAL A 273 18.14 -10.31 -49.58
CA VAL A 273 17.00 -11.01 -50.18
C VAL A 273 16.45 -12.02 -49.16
N ILE A 274 15.18 -11.89 -48.80
CA ILE A 274 14.48 -12.70 -47.80
C ILE A 274 13.24 -13.37 -48.42
N PRO A 275 12.86 -14.57 -47.94
CA PRO A 275 11.66 -15.29 -48.44
C PRO A 275 10.36 -14.64 -47.95
N VAL A 276 9.29 -14.80 -48.73
CA VAL A 276 7.91 -14.59 -48.26
C VAL A 276 7.40 -15.92 -47.69
N ILE A 277 7.04 -15.94 -46.43
CA ILE A 277 6.44 -17.08 -45.73
C ILE A 277 4.96 -16.86 -45.48
N GLU A 278 4.25 -17.93 -45.16
CA GLU A 278 2.79 -17.90 -44.95
C GLU A 278 2.51 -18.38 -43.51
N ASP A 279 1.81 -17.55 -42.72
CA ASP A 279 1.32 -17.94 -41.43
C ASP A 279 0.00 -17.25 -41.05
N ARG A 280 -0.88 -17.99 -40.36
CA ARG A 280 -2.18 -17.46 -39.91
C ARG A 280 -2.05 -16.40 -38.81
N TYR A 281 -0.87 -16.23 -38.27
CA TYR A 281 -0.57 -15.22 -37.26
C TYR A 281 -0.83 -13.79 -37.79
N VAL A 282 -0.56 -13.53 -39.07
CA VAL A 282 -0.78 -12.23 -39.68
C VAL A 282 -2.27 -11.91 -39.75
N ASP A 283 -2.66 -10.81 -39.13
CA ASP A 283 -4.03 -10.28 -39.20
C ASP A 283 -4.29 -9.62 -40.55
N ILE A 284 -5.31 -10.14 -41.28
CA ILE A 284 -5.69 -9.69 -42.62
C ILE A 284 -6.23 -8.25 -42.61
N GLU A 285 -6.88 -7.87 -41.51
CA GLU A 285 -7.54 -6.57 -41.38
C GLU A 285 -6.60 -5.48 -40.79
N PHE A 286 -5.42 -5.87 -40.31
CA PHE A 286 -4.49 -4.95 -39.68
C PHE A 286 -3.35 -4.50 -40.64
N GLY A 287 -3.20 -3.21 -40.81
CA GLY A 287 -2.10 -2.59 -41.59
C GLY A 287 -2.17 -2.98 -43.07
N THR A 288 -1.04 -3.44 -43.60
CA THR A 288 -0.89 -3.82 -45.02
C THR A 288 -1.15 -5.31 -45.29
N GLY A 289 -1.31 -6.12 -44.25
CA GLY A 289 -1.35 -7.60 -44.36
C GLY A 289 0.03 -8.23 -44.64
N CYS A 290 1.10 -7.42 -44.69
CA CYS A 290 2.48 -7.88 -44.86
C CYS A 290 3.27 -7.56 -43.58
N LEU A 291 3.77 -8.61 -42.93
CA LEU A 291 4.52 -8.50 -41.69
C LEU A 291 6.02 -8.76 -41.94
N LYS A 292 6.89 -7.83 -41.57
CA LYS A 292 8.35 -8.13 -41.50
C LYS A 292 8.62 -9.07 -40.31
N VAL A 293 9.52 -10.01 -40.46
CA VAL A 293 9.87 -10.97 -39.41
C VAL A 293 11.32 -10.79 -38.97
N THR A 294 11.50 -10.35 -37.72
CA THR A 294 12.81 -10.11 -37.12
C THR A 294 12.96 -10.99 -35.86
N PRO A 295 13.35 -12.26 -36.00
CA PRO A 295 13.28 -13.24 -34.91
C PRO A 295 14.11 -12.90 -33.68
N ALA A 296 15.15 -12.08 -33.82
CA ALA A 296 16.00 -11.68 -32.70
C ALA A 296 15.39 -10.58 -31.79
N HIS A 297 14.38 -9.82 -32.27
CA HIS A 297 13.96 -8.56 -31.63
C HIS A 297 12.46 -8.41 -31.40
N ASP A 298 11.69 -9.49 -31.59
CA ASP A 298 10.27 -9.56 -31.30
C ASP A 298 9.87 -10.98 -30.87
N VAL A 299 9.04 -11.09 -29.83
CA VAL A 299 8.62 -12.39 -29.25
C VAL A 299 7.82 -13.22 -30.25
N ASN A 300 6.92 -12.59 -31.01
CA ASN A 300 6.07 -13.26 -31.99
C ASN A 300 6.88 -13.65 -33.22
N ASP A 301 7.77 -12.77 -33.67
CA ASP A 301 8.68 -13.02 -34.78
C ASP A 301 9.64 -14.18 -34.47
N TYR A 302 10.06 -14.31 -33.20
CA TYR A 302 10.84 -15.45 -32.75
C TYR A 302 10.07 -16.77 -32.85
N ALA A 303 8.79 -16.76 -32.47
CA ALA A 303 7.92 -17.95 -32.62
C ALA A 303 7.74 -18.33 -34.09
N LEU A 304 7.51 -17.33 -34.96
CA LEU A 304 7.48 -17.53 -36.41
C LEU A 304 8.83 -18.06 -36.94
N GLY A 305 9.93 -17.51 -36.48
CA GLY A 305 11.28 -17.95 -36.82
C GLY A 305 11.51 -19.41 -36.51
N LYS A 306 11.08 -19.89 -35.36
CA LYS A 306 11.12 -21.34 -35.01
C LYS A 306 10.24 -22.20 -35.89
N THR A 307 8.99 -21.76 -36.13
CA THR A 307 8.03 -22.50 -36.92
C THR A 307 8.50 -22.68 -38.36
N HIS A 308 9.10 -21.65 -38.93
CA HIS A 308 9.52 -21.61 -40.33
C HIS A 308 11.04 -21.81 -40.52
N ASN A 309 11.79 -22.17 -39.44
CA ASN A 309 13.24 -22.39 -39.45
C ASN A 309 14.02 -21.24 -40.08
N LEU A 310 13.72 -20.00 -39.63
CA LEU A 310 14.37 -18.80 -40.12
C LEU A 310 15.69 -18.54 -39.36
N GLU A 311 16.62 -17.88 -40.04
CA GLU A 311 17.82 -17.37 -39.41
C GLU A 311 17.46 -16.32 -38.36
N THR A 312 18.24 -16.25 -37.28
CA THR A 312 18.10 -15.26 -36.23
C THR A 312 19.33 -14.35 -36.22
N ILE A 313 19.14 -13.08 -36.55
CA ILE A 313 20.22 -12.10 -36.64
C ILE A 313 20.06 -11.07 -35.52
N ASP A 314 20.92 -11.14 -34.49
CA ASP A 314 20.95 -10.18 -33.39
C ASP A 314 21.77 -8.95 -33.78
N ILE A 315 21.05 -7.85 -34.01
CA ILE A 315 21.61 -6.58 -34.46
C ILE A 315 21.95 -5.61 -33.33
N PHE A 316 21.71 -5.98 -32.06
CA PHE A 316 21.99 -5.12 -30.93
C PHE A 316 23.07 -5.70 -30.00
N ASN A 317 23.97 -4.84 -29.57
CA ASN A 317 24.87 -5.08 -28.46
C ASN A 317 24.11 -5.03 -27.12
N PRO A 318 24.66 -5.58 -26.02
CA PRO A 318 24.02 -5.52 -24.69
C PRO A 318 23.70 -4.11 -24.18
N ASP A 319 24.45 -3.10 -24.60
CA ASP A 319 24.23 -1.69 -24.22
C ASP A 319 23.21 -0.97 -25.12
N GLY A 320 22.59 -1.67 -26.07
CA GLY A 320 21.60 -1.10 -26.99
C GLY A 320 22.20 -0.39 -28.20
N THR A 321 23.50 -0.43 -28.41
CA THR A 321 24.13 0.01 -29.66
C THR A 321 23.99 -1.06 -30.74
N ILE A 322 24.15 -0.64 -32.00
CA ILE A 322 24.06 -1.55 -33.14
C ILE A 322 25.31 -2.45 -33.19
N SER A 323 25.09 -3.75 -33.40
CA SER A 323 26.15 -4.74 -33.52
C SER A 323 26.71 -4.83 -34.94
N GLU A 324 27.88 -5.47 -35.09
CA GLU A 324 28.51 -5.75 -36.40
C GLU A 324 27.56 -6.57 -37.32
N ALA A 325 26.69 -7.42 -36.75
CA ALA A 325 25.76 -8.27 -37.50
C ALA A 325 24.75 -7.43 -38.34
N ALA A 326 24.49 -6.19 -37.96
CA ALA A 326 23.63 -5.28 -38.72
C ALA A 326 24.24 -4.82 -40.06
N GLY A 327 25.59 -4.82 -40.16
CA GLY A 327 26.31 -4.41 -41.37
C GLY A 327 26.36 -2.90 -41.65
N MET A 328 25.58 -2.09 -40.90
CA MET A 328 25.53 -0.64 -41.00
C MET A 328 25.18 -0.02 -39.64
N TYR A 329 25.48 1.23 -39.43
CA TYR A 329 25.29 2.00 -38.22
C TYR A 329 25.95 1.40 -36.94
N VAL A 330 27.00 0.57 -37.14
CA VAL A 330 27.71 -0.14 -36.04
C VAL A 330 28.13 0.84 -34.95
N ASP A 331 27.98 0.43 -33.67
CA ASP A 331 28.22 1.23 -32.44
C ASP A 331 27.36 2.48 -32.24
N MET A 332 26.40 2.77 -33.12
CA MET A 332 25.43 3.84 -32.89
C MET A 332 24.31 3.38 -31.94
N ASP A 333 23.78 4.31 -31.14
CA ASP A 333 22.60 4.04 -30.30
C ASP A 333 21.36 3.71 -31.14
N ARG A 334 20.60 2.68 -30.76
CA ARG A 334 19.42 2.21 -31.50
C ARG A 334 18.35 3.28 -31.70
N MET A 335 18.18 4.22 -30.74
CA MET A 335 17.18 5.29 -30.86
C MET A 335 17.62 6.40 -31.81
N ASP A 336 18.92 6.64 -31.92
CA ASP A 336 19.48 7.54 -32.92
C ASP A 336 19.44 6.92 -34.30
N VAL A 337 19.73 5.61 -34.41
CA VAL A 337 19.57 4.86 -35.66
C VAL A 337 18.12 4.84 -36.15
N ARG A 338 17.13 4.71 -35.23
CA ARG A 338 15.71 4.81 -35.61
C ARG A 338 15.39 6.09 -36.37
N LYS A 339 15.98 7.22 -35.99
CA LYS A 339 15.80 8.50 -36.69
C LYS A 339 16.60 8.53 -37.99
N GLN A 340 17.87 8.13 -37.94
CA GLN A 340 18.77 8.20 -39.10
C GLN A 340 18.32 7.29 -40.25
N ILE A 341 17.96 6.05 -39.95
CA ILE A 341 17.54 5.08 -40.98
C ILE A 341 16.27 5.52 -41.73
N VAL A 342 15.38 6.24 -41.06
CA VAL A 342 14.17 6.81 -41.75
C VAL A 342 14.57 7.90 -42.72
N GLU A 343 15.52 8.77 -42.39
CA GLU A 343 16.00 9.81 -43.30
C GLU A 343 16.75 9.21 -44.49
N ASP A 344 17.57 8.17 -44.25
CA ASP A 344 18.29 7.46 -45.33
C ASP A 344 17.31 6.74 -46.26
N MET A 345 16.25 6.11 -45.69
CA MET A 345 15.19 5.50 -46.48
C MET A 345 14.34 6.51 -47.28
N LYS A 346 14.07 7.68 -46.72
CA LYS A 346 13.42 8.79 -47.48
C LYS A 346 14.28 9.24 -48.65
N ALA A 347 15.58 9.44 -48.42
CA ALA A 347 16.52 9.83 -49.47
C ALA A 347 16.63 8.77 -50.60
N ALA A 348 16.49 7.50 -50.26
CA ALA A 348 16.49 6.39 -51.22
C ALA A 348 15.10 6.12 -51.86
N GLY A 349 14.05 6.87 -51.51
CA GLY A 349 12.69 6.64 -52.01
C GLY A 349 12.02 5.37 -51.52
N LEU A 350 12.41 4.84 -50.35
CA LEU A 350 11.97 3.57 -49.78
C LEU A 350 10.86 3.72 -48.72
N VAL A 351 10.42 4.95 -48.43
CA VAL A 351 9.33 5.27 -47.53
C VAL A 351 8.06 5.53 -48.32
N GLU A 352 6.99 4.75 -48.12
CA GLU A 352 5.71 4.99 -48.78
C GLU A 352 4.94 6.14 -48.11
N LYS A 353 4.78 6.03 -46.75
CA LYS A 353 4.15 7.05 -45.93
C LYS A 353 4.59 6.92 -44.47
N ILE A 354 4.37 7.96 -43.69
CA ILE A 354 4.56 7.97 -42.23
C ILE A 354 3.24 8.47 -41.64
N GLU A 355 2.74 7.75 -40.65
CA GLU A 355 1.47 8.04 -39.98
C GLU A 355 1.72 8.20 -38.47
N ASP A 356 0.97 9.09 -37.82
CA ASP A 356 0.95 9.18 -36.38
C ASP A 356 0.34 7.91 -35.81
N TYR A 357 0.97 7.37 -34.77
CA TYR A 357 0.56 6.12 -34.15
C TYR A 357 0.74 6.17 -32.64
N ASP A 358 -0.33 5.87 -31.91
CA ASP A 358 -0.28 5.72 -30.46
C ASP A 358 0.22 4.30 -30.14
N ASN A 359 1.39 4.19 -29.50
CA ASN A 359 2.07 2.96 -29.22
C ASN A 359 2.23 2.72 -27.72
N LYS A 360 2.14 1.47 -27.29
CA LYS A 360 2.49 1.07 -25.93
C LYS A 360 3.92 0.57 -25.87
N VAL A 361 4.79 1.34 -25.20
CA VAL A 361 6.21 1.03 -25.07
C VAL A 361 6.50 0.56 -23.64
N GLY A 362 7.21 -0.57 -23.51
CA GLY A 362 7.67 -1.10 -22.23
C GLY A 362 8.94 -0.37 -21.77
N TYR A 363 8.94 0.05 -20.51
CA TYR A 363 10.07 0.69 -19.83
C TYR A 363 10.50 -0.12 -18.63
N SER A 364 11.79 -0.08 -18.32
CA SER A 364 12.31 -0.62 -17.07
C SER A 364 11.72 0.15 -15.87
N GLU A 365 11.17 -0.55 -14.88
CA GLU A 365 10.70 0.09 -13.65
C GLU A 365 11.82 0.88 -12.95
N ARG A 366 13.05 0.43 -13.07
CA ARG A 366 14.22 1.01 -12.41
C ARG A 366 14.85 2.15 -13.20
N ASN A 367 14.87 2.02 -14.52
CA ASN A 367 15.42 2.99 -15.46
C ASN A 367 14.31 3.50 -16.36
N GLN A 368 13.42 4.31 -15.81
CA GLN A 368 12.18 4.76 -16.48
C GLN A 368 12.39 5.61 -17.73
N ASP A 369 13.61 5.96 -18.05
CA ASP A 369 14.02 6.68 -19.26
C ASP A 369 14.50 5.75 -20.39
N THR A 370 14.56 4.43 -20.13
CA THR A 370 15.09 3.46 -21.08
C THR A 370 14.01 2.44 -21.46
N ALA A 371 13.68 2.40 -22.75
CA ALA A 371 12.78 1.41 -23.31
C ALA A 371 13.44 0.01 -23.27
N VAL A 372 12.65 -0.97 -22.84
CA VAL A 372 13.07 -2.38 -22.78
C VAL A 372 13.25 -2.94 -24.20
N GLU A 373 14.30 -3.74 -24.40
CA GLU A 373 14.57 -4.41 -25.67
C GLU A 373 14.25 -5.92 -25.54
N PRO A 374 13.33 -6.48 -26.36
CA PRO A 374 13.21 -7.92 -26.50
C PRO A 374 14.54 -8.49 -27.05
N ARG A 375 15.16 -9.39 -26.33
CA ARG A 375 16.46 -9.96 -26.69
C ARG A 375 16.49 -11.47 -26.50
N LEU A 376 17.06 -12.16 -27.45
CA LEU A 376 17.29 -13.59 -27.37
C LEU A 376 18.59 -13.89 -26.65
N CYS A 377 18.52 -14.54 -25.48
CA CYS A 377 19.73 -14.94 -24.76
C CYS A 377 19.50 -16.18 -23.89
N LYS A 378 20.61 -16.88 -23.59
CA LYS A 378 20.59 -18.02 -22.66
C LYS A 378 20.52 -17.49 -21.23
N GLN A 379 19.52 -17.95 -20.49
CA GLN A 379 19.28 -17.55 -19.11
C GLN A 379 18.88 -18.76 -18.27
N TRP A 380 18.93 -18.60 -16.93
CA TRP A 380 18.39 -19.56 -15.99
C TRP A 380 16.91 -19.27 -15.72
N PHE A 381 16.10 -20.32 -15.79
CA PHE A 381 14.66 -20.25 -15.57
C PHE A 381 14.20 -21.22 -14.50
N LEU A 382 13.19 -20.81 -13.74
CA LEU A 382 12.40 -21.68 -12.89
C LEU A 382 11.08 -21.99 -13.59
N SER A 383 10.77 -23.27 -13.75
CA SER A 383 9.49 -23.74 -14.29
C SER A 383 8.38 -23.48 -13.30
N MET A 384 7.43 -22.62 -13.66
CA MET A 384 6.47 -22.07 -12.70
C MET A 384 5.15 -22.84 -12.63
N LYS A 385 4.85 -23.72 -13.58
CA LYS A 385 3.58 -24.46 -13.61
C LYS A 385 3.35 -25.26 -12.33
N HIS A 386 4.35 -26.01 -11.88
CA HIS A 386 4.28 -26.76 -10.63
C HIS A 386 3.95 -25.86 -9.42
N PHE A 387 4.61 -24.69 -9.33
CA PHE A 387 4.42 -23.76 -8.24
C PHE A 387 3.04 -23.09 -8.28
N ALA A 388 2.51 -22.78 -9.45
CA ALA A 388 1.15 -22.27 -9.59
C ALA A 388 0.11 -23.28 -9.10
N ASP A 389 0.29 -24.57 -9.45
CA ASP A 389 -0.64 -25.64 -9.07
C ASP A 389 -0.71 -25.84 -7.56
N ILE A 390 0.41 -25.68 -6.83
CA ILE A 390 0.44 -25.83 -5.35
C ILE A 390 0.07 -24.53 -4.61
N ALA A 391 0.30 -23.36 -5.21
CA ALA A 391 0.08 -22.07 -4.54
C ALA A 391 -1.36 -21.53 -4.67
N LEU A 392 -2.11 -21.95 -5.69
CA LEU A 392 -3.47 -21.47 -5.92
C LEU A 392 -4.48 -21.99 -4.89
N PRO A 393 -4.54 -23.31 -4.57
CA PRO A 393 -5.55 -23.87 -3.66
C PRO A 393 -5.59 -23.21 -2.27
N PRO A 394 -4.47 -22.98 -1.57
CA PRO A 394 -4.49 -22.43 -0.20
C PRO A 394 -5.22 -21.08 -0.09
N VAL A 395 -5.16 -20.25 -1.12
CA VAL A 395 -5.86 -18.95 -1.15
C VAL A 395 -7.34 -19.14 -1.49
N LEU A 396 -7.66 -19.98 -2.47
CA LEU A 396 -9.05 -20.23 -2.88
C LEU A 396 -9.86 -20.97 -1.80
N GLU A 397 -9.22 -21.86 -1.04
CA GLU A 397 -9.82 -22.61 0.07
C GLU A 397 -9.88 -21.80 1.39
N GLY A 398 -9.29 -20.59 1.40
CA GLY A 398 -9.30 -19.71 2.55
C GLY A 398 -8.34 -20.10 3.69
N LYS A 399 -7.35 -20.97 3.43
CA LYS A 399 -6.24 -21.21 4.36
C LYS A 399 -5.39 -19.95 4.53
N ILE A 400 -5.24 -19.20 3.44
CA ILE A 400 -4.68 -17.84 3.44
C ILE A 400 -5.81 -16.88 3.09
N LYS A 401 -6.02 -15.88 3.95
CA LYS A 401 -7.05 -14.85 3.74
C LYS A 401 -6.41 -13.54 3.29
N PHE A 402 -6.91 -12.97 2.21
CA PHE A 402 -6.49 -11.66 1.70
C PHE A 402 -7.42 -10.55 2.19
N HIS A 403 -6.85 -9.48 2.72
CA HIS A 403 -7.56 -8.31 3.22
C HIS A 403 -7.08 -7.06 2.47
N PRO A 404 -7.89 -6.48 1.56
CA PRO A 404 -9.24 -6.89 1.15
C PRO A 404 -9.25 -8.09 0.17
N THR A 405 -10.38 -8.79 0.13
CA THR A 405 -10.56 -10.02 -0.69
C THR A 405 -10.51 -9.80 -2.20
N LYS A 406 -10.64 -8.56 -2.68
CA LYS A 406 -10.55 -8.23 -4.13
C LYS A 406 -9.27 -8.74 -4.80
N TYR A 407 -8.18 -8.83 -4.06
CA TYR A 407 -6.89 -9.28 -4.57
C TYR A 407 -6.81 -10.80 -4.83
N VAL A 408 -7.77 -11.58 -4.36
CA VAL A 408 -7.87 -13.03 -4.69
C VAL A 408 -8.05 -13.23 -6.19
N THR A 409 -8.88 -12.42 -6.84
CA THR A 409 -9.09 -12.50 -8.30
C THR A 409 -7.80 -12.15 -9.06
N THR A 410 -7.10 -11.10 -8.65
CA THR A 410 -5.82 -10.69 -9.22
C THR A 410 -4.77 -11.79 -9.10
N TYR A 411 -4.66 -12.39 -7.92
CA TYR A 411 -3.77 -13.52 -7.63
C TYR A 411 -4.07 -14.75 -8.50
N ARG A 412 -5.35 -15.14 -8.59
CA ARG A 412 -5.80 -16.26 -9.43
C ARG A 412 -5.44 -16.06 -10.89
N ASN A 413 -5.81 -14.91 -11.45
CA ASN A 413 -5.59 -14.62 -12.87
C ASN A 413 -4.11 -14.67 -13.24
N TRP A 414 -3.24 -14.22 -12.36
CA TRP A 414 -1.80 -14.27 -12.61
C TRP A 414 -1.27 -15.71 -12.58
N LEU A 415 -1.68 -16.53 -11.60
CA LEU A 415 -1.23 -17.92 -11.49
C LEU A 415 -1.74 -18.80 -12.63
N GLU A 416 -2.97 -18.58 -13.10
CA GLU A 416 -3.56 -19.32 -14.24
C GLU A 416 -2.84 -19.04 -15.57
N ASN A 417 -2.16 -17.88 -15.69
CA ASN A 417 -1.43 -17.45 -16.88
C ASN A 417 0.08 -17.33 -16.66
N ILE A 418 0.60 -18.01 -15.62
CA ILE A 418 1.98 -17.84 -15.21
C ILE A 418 2.96 -18.31 -16.28
N GLN A 419 4.02 -17.52 -16.47
CA GLN A 419 5.16 -17.86 -17.31
C GLN A 419 6.35 -18.30 -16.46
N ASP A 420 7.29 -19.03 -17.08
CA ASP A 420 8.53 -19.42 -16.42
C ASP A 420 9.31 -18.18 -15.98
N TRP A 421 9.83 -18.23 -14.77
CA TRP A 421 10.54 -17.12 -14.17
C TRP A 421 12.02 -17.13 -14.52
N CYS A 422 12.48 -16.08 -15.23
CA CYS A 422 13.91 -15.86 -15.45
C CYS A 422 14.56 -15.40 -14.13
N ILE A 423 15.40 -16.26 -13.57
CA ILE A 423 16.02 -16.06 -12.25
C ILE A 423 17.47 -15.56 -12.31
N SER A 424 18.10 -15.50 -13.47
CA SER A 424 19.47 -14.96 -13.63
C SER A 424 19.45 -13.45 -13.92
N ARG A 425 20.46 -12.75 -13.40
CA ARG A 425 20.71 -11.33 -13.62
C ARG A 425 22.21 -11.13 -13.89
N GLN A 426 22.54 -10.32 -14.88
CA GLN A 426 23.92 -10.00 -15.26
C GLN A 426 24.47 -8.91 -14.34
N LEU A 427 24.57 -9.25 -13.07
CA LEU A 427 24.98 -8.37 -11.98
C LEU A 427 26.08 -9.03 -11.16
N TRP A 428 26.87 -8.24 -10.47
CA TRP A 428 27.80 -8.75 -9.47
C TRP A 428 27.24 -8.72 -8.05
N TRP A 429 26.33 -7.78 -7.79
CA TRP A 429 25.67 -7.65 -6.49
C TRP A 429 24.43 -8.55 -6.38
N GLY A 430 24.56 -9.64 -5.66
CA GLY A 430 23.52 -10.64 -5.45
C GLY A 430 24.11 -12.00 -5.14
N HIS A 431 23.25 -13.01 -4.98
CA HIS A 431 23.66 -14.38 -4.80
C HIS A 431 24.20 -14.94 -6.12
N ARG A 432 25.47 -15.25 -6.19
CA ARG A 432 26.09 -15.81 -7.39
C ARG A 432 25.49 -17.17 -7.69
N ILE A 433 25.15 -17.44 -8.95
CA ILE A 433 24.55 -18.70 -9.37
C ILE A 433 25.53 -19.84 -9.16
N PRO A 434 25.16 -20.93 -8.44
CA PRO A 434 26.08 -22.04 -8.10
C PRO A 434 26.20 -23.03 -9.25
N ALA A 435 26.58 -22.54 -10.42
CA ALA A 435 26.84 -23.33 -11.63
C ALA A 435 28.24 -23.11 -12.12
N TYR A 436 28.87 -24.16 -12.65
CA TYR A 436 30.24 -24.18 -13.12
C TYR A 436 30.28 -24.77 -14.52
N PHE A 437 30.74 -23.95 -15.47
CA PHE A 437 30.88 -24.34 -16.88
C PHE A 437 32.11 -25.13 -17.12
N LEU A 438 31.98 -26.15 -17.97
CA LEU A 438 33.08 -27.03 -18.41
C LEU A 438 33.65 -26.51 -19.74
N PRO A 439 34.95 -26.73 -20.03
CA PRO A 439 35.51 -26.44 -21.34
C PRO A 439 34.76 -27.22 -22.43
N THR A 440 34.21 -26.52 -23.41
CA THR A 440 33.54 -27.09 -24.58
C THR A 440 34.16 -26.54 -25.84
N ALA A 441 34.19 -27.34 -26.91
CA ALA A 441 34.70 -26.90 -28.20
C ALA A 441 33.72 -25.88 -28.85
N GLU A 442 34.26 -25.04 -29.73
CA GLU A 442 33.46 -24.06 -30.45
C GLU A 442 32.37 -24.77 -31.29
N GLY A 443 31.11 -24.39 -31.10
CA GLY A 443 29.96 -24.99 -31.80
C GLY A 443 29.33 -26.19 -31.09
N GLU A 444 29.91 -26.67 -29.99
CA GLU A 444 29.27 -27.69 -29.14
C GLU A 444 28.31 -27.08 -28.13
N GLU A 445 27.34 -27.89 -27.65
CA GLU A 445 26.46 -27.49 -26.60
C GLU A 445 27.22 -27.27 -25.29
N GLU A 446 26.99 -26.11 -24.65
CA GLU A 446 27.60 -25.71 -23.38
C GLU A 446 27.26 -26.73 -22.28
N LYS A 447 28.30 -27.26 -21.61
CA LYS A 447 28.16 -28.19 -20.50
C LYS A 447 28.48 -27.51 -19.19
N TYR A 448 27.77 -27.85 -18.16
CA TYR A 448 27.90 -27.26 -16.81
C TYR A 448 27.47 -28.26 -15.73
N VAL A 449 27.91 -28.02 -14.52
CA VAL A 449 27.47 -28.71 -13.30
C VAL A 449 26.95 -27.67 -12.30
N VAL A 450 25.98 -28.10 -11.47
CA VAL A 450 25.40 -27.26 -10.40
C VAL A 450 25.76 -27.89 -9.07
N ALA A 451 26.46 -27.13 -8.23
CA ALA A 451 26.93 -27.59 -6.92
C ALA A 451 27.10 -26.40 -5.97
N LEU A 452 27.09 -26.65 -4.66
CA LEU A 452 27.19 -25.59 -3.64
C LEU A 452 28.61 -24.99 -3.59
N THR A 453 29.62 -25.83 -3.80
CA THR A 453 31.04 -25.43 -3.75
C THR A 453 31.77 -25.82 -5.01
N ALA A 454 32.93 -25.19 -5.24
CA ALA A 454 33.82 -25.54 -6.36
C ALA A 454 34.37 -26.98 -6.25
N GLU A 455 34.60 -27.47 -5.03
CA GLU A 455 35.05 -28.83 -4.77
C GLU A 455 33.95 -29.84 -5.17
N GLU A 456 32.69 -29.63 -4.75
CA GLU A 456 31.59 -30.48 -5.18
C GLU A 456 31.36 -30.42 -6.69
N ALA A 457 31.51 -29.22 -7.30
CA ALA A 457 31.40 -29.04 -8.73
C ALA A 457 32.50 -29.84 -9.48
N LEU A 458 33.71 -29.87 -8.97
CA LEU A 458 34.79 -30.65 -9.53
C LEU A 458 34.53 -32.17 -9.47
N GLU A 459 33.97 -32.63 -8.36
CA GLU A 459 33.55 -34.03 -8.18
C GLU A 459 32.43 -34.41 -9.17
N GLU A 460 31.45 -33.57 -9.33
CA GLU A 460 30.35 -33.81 -10.27
C GLU A 460 30.85 -33.75 -11.74
N ALA A 461 31.68 -32.79 -12.07
CA ALA A 461 32.26 -32.66 -13.41
C ALA A 461 33.03 -33.90 -13.83
N ARG A 462 33.82 -34.50 -12.93
CA ARG A 462 34.61 -35.74 -13.18
C ARG A 462 33.74 -36.98 -13.42
N LYS A 463 32.46 -36.95 -13.12
CA LYS A 463 31.51 -38.03 -13.43
C LYS A 463 30.99 -37.98 -14.87
N ILE A 464 31.26 -36.87 -15.57
CA ILE A 464 30.81 -36.65 -16.95
C ILE A 464 31.85 -37.27 -17.89
N GLU A 465 31.41 -38.06 -18.86
CA GLU A 465 32.27 -38.67 -19.87
C GLU A 465 33.08 -37.62 -20.62
N GLY A 466 34.41 -37.85 -20.67
CA GLY A 466 35.37 -36.92 -21.29
C GLY A 466 35.93 -35.85 -20.35
N TYR A 467 35.46 -35.77 -19.09
CA TYR A 467 35.94 -34.80 -18.09
C TYR A 467 36.53 -35.44 -16.83
N GLU A 468 36.87 -36.73 -16.85
CA GLU A 468 37.37 -37.48 -15.69
C GLU A 468 38.66 -36.90 -15.08
N ASN A 469 39.42 -36.19 -15.90
CA ASN A 469 40.69 -35.59 -15.49
C ASN A 469 40.66 -34.08 -15.39
N ILE A 470 39.44 -33.46 -15.37
CA ILE A 470 39.29 -32.02 -15.26
C ILE A 470 39.88 -31.49 -13.94
N THR A 471 40.51 -30.33 -14.00
CA THR A 471 41.11 -29.66 -12.85
C THR A 471 40.27 -28.43 -12.43
N ALA A 472 40.41 -27.96 -11.20
CA ALA A 472 39.60 -26.90 -10.65
C ALA A 472 39.73 -25.56 -11.41
N ASP A 473 40.91 -25.28 -11.97
CA ASP A 473 41.17 -24.07 -12.76
C ASP A 473 40.54 -24.07 -14.15
N GLN A 474 40.02 -25.20 -14.59
CA GLN A 474 39.28 -25.36 -15.86
C GLN A 474 37.76 -25.12 -15.66
N LEU A 475 37.26 -25.09 -14.42
CA LEU A 475 35.88 -24.80 -14.12
C LEU A 475 35.65 -23.28 -14.09
N VAL A 476 34.67 -22.82 -14.86
CA VAL A 476 34.32 -21.40 -14.88
C VAL A 476 33.02 -21.22 -14.09
N HIS A 477 33.12 -20.57 -12.92
CA HIS A 477 31.96 -20.26 -12.11
C HIS A 477 31.07 -19.21 -12.81
N ASP A 478 29.80 -19.45 -12.88
CA ASP A 478 28.84 -18.52 -13.50
C ASP A 478 29.01 -17.11 -12.94
N GLU A 479 29.04 -16.10 -13.81
CA GLU A 479 29.20 -14.69 -13.41
C GLU A 479 27.88 -14.02 -13.00
N ASP A 480 26.76 -14.61 -13.35
CA ASP A 480 25.44 -14.05 -13.07
C ASP A 480 25.05 -14.20 -11.60
N ALA A 481 24.22 -13.28 -11.14
CA ALA A 481 23.56 -13.36 -9.84
C ALA A 481 22.10 -13.78 -9.98
N LEU A 482 21.53 -14.30 -8.89
CA LEU A 482 20.11 -14.59 -8.80
C LEU A 482 19.27 -13.31 -8.65
N ASP A 483 18.08 -13.31 -9.19
CA ASP A 483 17.06 -12.31 -8.95
C ASP A 483 16.84 -12.12 -7.44
N THR A 484 16.74 -10.88 -6.97
CA THR A 484 16.52 -10.56 -5.55
C THR A 484 15.32 -11.31 -4.96
N TRP A 485 14.26 -11.50 -5.75
CA TRP A 485 13.07 -12.23 -5.30
C TRP A 485 13.27 -13.72 -5.09
N PHE A 486 14.32 -14.31 -5.68
CA PHE A 486 14.71 -15.70 -5.42
C PHE A 486 15.37 -15.89 -4.04
N SER A 487 15.71 -14.83 -3.35
CA SER A 487 16.09 -14.85 -1.94
C SER A 487 14.93 -14.51 -1.01
N SER A 488 14.20 -13.44 -1.31
CA SER A 488 13.12 -12.94 -0.44
C SER A 488 11.89 -13.84 -0.42
N TRP A 489 11.67 -14.71 -1.40
CA TRP A 489 10.58 -15.69 -1.34
C TRP A 489 10.75 -16.73 -0.22
N LEU A 490 11.97 -16.93 0.26
CA LEU A 490 12.29 -17.82 1.38
C LEU A 490 12.19 -17.13 2.74
N TRP A 491 11.88 -15.81 2.78
CA TRP A 491 12.00 -14.98 3.96
C TRP A 491 11.37 -15.59 5.22
N PRO A 492 10.08 -15.99 5.25
CA PRO A 492 9.47 -16.55 6.44
C PRO A 492 10.05 -17.91 6.87
N ILE A 493 10.73 -18.60 5.98
CA ILE A 493 11.36 -19.91 6.25
C ILE A 493 12.81 -19.72 6.73
N SER A 494 13.57 -18.91 5.99
CA SER A 494 15.01 -18.71 6.23
C SER A 494 15.31 -17.91 7.49
N LEU A 495 14.40 -17.02 7.92
CA LEU A 495 14.52 -16.29 9.18
C LEU A 495 14.55 -17.20 10.41
N PHE A 496 13.89 -18.35 10.33
CA PHE A 496 13.87 -19.38 11.38
C PHE A 496 14.67 -20.62 10.99
N ASP A 497 15.62 -20.44 10.08
CA ASP A 497 16.57 -21.49 9.66
C ASP A 497 15.93 -22.80 9.14
N GLY A 498 14.74 -22.66 8.54
CA GLY A 498 13.94 -23.82 8.13
C GLY A 498 14.50 -24.61 6.94
N ILE A 499 15.33 -24.00 6.10
CA ILE A 499 16.01 -24.68 4.97
C ILE A 499 17.27 -25.39 5.44
N ASN A 500 18.16 -24.70 6.20
CA ASN A 500 19.45 -25.28 6.61
C ASN A 500 19.29 -26.29 7.73
N ASN A 501 18.29 -26.07 8.62
CA ASN A 501 18.01 -26.92 9.76
C ASN A 501 16.52 -27.26 9.84
N PRO A 502 15.99 -28.10 8.93
CA PRO A 502 14.58 -28.42 8.86
C PRO A 502 14.04 -29.02 10.16
N GLY A 503 12.86 -28.54 10.59
CA GLY A 503 12.19 -29.05 11.77
C GLY A 503 12.81 -28.62 13.10
N ASN A 504 13.67 -27.58 13.13
CA ASN A 504 14.18 -26.99 14.37
C ASN A 504 13.06 -26.39 15.23
N GLU A 505 13.36 -26.05 16.48
CA GLU A 505 12.38 -25.56 17.45
C GLU A 505 11.73 -24.24 17.02
N GLU A 506 12.50 -23.31 16.47
CA GLU A 506 12.00 -21.99 16.06
C GLU A 506 11.06 -22.10 14.87
N ILE A 507 11.40 -22.86 13.82
CA ILE A 507 10.53 -23.02 12.66
C ILE A 507 9.21 -23.71 13.05
N LYS A 508 9.24 -24.68 13.96
CA LYS A 508 8.01 -25.32 14.47
C LYS A 508 7.14 -24.38 15.28
N TYR A 509 7.74 -23.41 15.97
CA TYR A 509 7.02 -22.50 16.84
C TYR A 509 6.48 -21.27 16.10
N TYR A 510 7.29 -20.65 15.24
CA TYR A 510 6.95 -19.37 14.60
C TYR A 510 6.31 -19.50 13.20
N TYR A 511 6.44 -20.64 12.55
CA TYR A 511 5.89 -20.88 11.22
C TYR A 511 4.65 -21.79 11.28
N PRO A 512 3.55 -21.51 10.55
CA PRO A 512 3.29 -20.36 9.70
C PRO A 512 3.27 -19.04 10.47
N THR A 513 3.70 -17.94 9.83
CA THR A 513 3.55 -16.62 10.44
C THR A 513 2.08 -16.21 10.50
N SER A 514 1.73 -15.27 11.38
CA SER A 514 0.34 -14.90 11.63
C SER A 514 -0.23 -14.03 10.53
N ASP A 515 0.41 -12.89 10.31
CA ASP A 515 0.01 -11.89 9.34
C ASP A 515 1.21 -11.46 8.48
N LEU A 516 0.95 -11.19 7.21
CA LEU A 516 1.85 -10.48 6.32
C LEU A 516 1.22 -9.12 6.00
N VAL A 517 1.97 -8.04 6.17
CA VAL A 517 1.52 -6.68 5.82
C VAL A 517 2.40 -6.16 4.69
N THR A 518 1.82 -5.90 3.53
CA THR A 518 2.58 -5.51 2.34
C THR A 518 1.76 -4.64 1.39
N GLY A 519 2.43 -3.98 0.43
CA GLY A 519 1.77 -3.30 -0.67
C GLY A 519 1.21 -4.27 -1.72
N PRO A 520 0.12 -3.93 -2.39
CA PRO A 520 -0.44 -4.77 -3.45
C PRO A 520 0.41 -4.81 -4.72
N ASP A 521 1.31 -3.87 -4.89
CA ASP A 521 2.25 -3.77 -6.01
C ASP A 521 3.29 -4.89 -6.05
N ILE A 522 3.52 -5.59 -4.92
CA ILE A 522 4.43 -6.74 -4.85
C ILE A 522 3.73 -8.08 -4.63
N ILE A 523 2.45 -8.19 -4.97
CA ILE A 523 1.70 -9.44 -4.83
C ILE A 523 2.32 -10.58 -5.66
N PHE A 524 2.75 -10.30 -6.88
CA PHE A 524 3.36 -11.26 -7.78
C PHE A 524 4.84 -11.51 -7.48
N PHE A 525 5.53 -10.46 -7.06
CA PHE A 525 6.96 -10.53 -6.78
C PHE A 525 7.28 -11.26 -5.48
N TRP A 526 6.46 -11.05 -4.46
CA TRP A 526 6.78 -11.52 -3.11
C TRP A 526 5.70 -12.41 -2.49
N VAL A 527 4.45 -11.96 -2.41
CA VAL A 527 3.38 -12.70 -1.72
C VAL A 527 3.17 -14.08 -2.35
N ALA A 528 2.95 -14.13 -3.67
CA ALA A 528 2.71 -15.37 -4.39
C ALA A 528 3.93 -16.30 -4.32
N ARG A 529 5.13 -15.75 -4.47
CA ARG A 529 6.36 -16.53 -4.44
C ARG A 529 6.67 -17.09 -3.05
N MET A 530 6.38 -16.37 -1.96
CA MET A 530 6.45 -16.93 -0.60
C MET A 530 5.47 -18.08 -0.39
N ILE A 531 4.26 -18.00 -0.94
CA ILE A 531 3.27 -19.08 -0.86
C ILE A 531 3.81 -20.32 -1.60
N MET A 532 4.40 -20.14 -2.78
CA MET A 532 5.05 -21.20 -3.55
C MET A 532 6.18 -21.89 -2.74
N ALA A 533 7.07 -21.10 -2.15
CA ALA A 533 8.16 -21.61 -1.34
C ALA A 533 7.67 -22.34 -0.08
N GLY A 534 6.65 -21.80 0.58
CA GLY A 534 6.04 -22.42 1.76
C GLY A 534 5.44 -23.78 1.44
N GLU A 535 4.61 -23.86 0.40
CA GLU A 535 4.00 -25.14 -0.03
C GLU A 535 5.06 -26.15 -0.51
N GLU A 536 6.12 -25.70 -1.19
CA GLU A 536 7.18 -26.59 -1.67
C GLU A 536 8.05 -27.16 -0.54
N TYR A 537 8.52 -26.29 0.37
CA TYR A 537 9.52 -26.68 1.36
C TYR A 537 8.97 -27.01 2.74
N MET A 538 7.88 -26.36 3.15
CA MET A 538 7.26 -26.56 4.46
C MET A 538 6.00 -27.43 4.40
N LYS A 539 5.42 -27.64 3.22
CA LYS A 539 4.13 -28.30 3.00
C LYS A 539 3.00 -27.65 3.81
N ASP A 540 3.15 -26.35 4.06
CA ASP A 540 2.18 -25.53 4.76
C ASP A 540 2.31 -24.06 4.30
N VAL A 541 1.25 -23.29 4.52
CA VAL A 541 1.19 -21.88 4.16
C VAL A 541 2.24 -21.05 4.90
N PRO A 542 2.87 -20.04 4.27
CA PRO A 542 3.88 -19.21 4.94
C PRO A 542 3.29 -18.20 5.92
N PHE A 543 2.04 -17.84 5.76
CA PHE A 543 1.27 -16.92 6.60
C PHE A 543 -0.23 -17.23 6.48
N ARG A 544 -1.00 -16.86 7.51
CA ARG A 544 -2.45 -17.12 7.55
C ARG A 544 -3.27 -16.00 6.94
N ASN A 545 -2.81 -14.76 7.06
CA ASN A 545 -3.48 -13.58 6.53
C ASN A 545 -2.48 -12.68 5.79
N VAL A 546 -2.98 -11.99 4.76
CA VAL A 546 -2.23 -10.94 4.06
C VAL A 546 -3.06 -9.65 4.11
N TYR A 547 -2.52 -8.64 4.77
CA TYR A 547 -3.08 -7.29 4.77
C TYR A 547 -2.39 -6.45 3.71
N PHE A 548 -3.14 -6.04 2.69
CA PHE A 548 -2.64 -5.14 1.66
C PHE A 548 -2.86 -3.69 2.05
N THR A 549 -1.77 -2.94 2.18
CA THR A 549 -1.82 -1.50 2.47
C THR A 549 -2.24 -0.71 1.22
N GLY A 550 -2.78 0.48 1.43
CA GLY A 550 -2.93 1.44 0.35
C GLY A 550 -1.58 2.05 -0.08
N ILE A 551 -1.54 2.59 -1.27
CA ILE A 551 -0.39 3.39 -1.76
C ILE A 551 -0.54 4.81 -1.24
N VAL A 552 0.53 5.36 -0.66
CA VAL A 552 0.54 6.76 -0.21
C VAL A 552 0.79 7.67 -1.41
N ARG A 553 -0.16 8.57 -1.65
CA ARG A 553 -0.16 9.55 -2.75
C ARG A 553 -0.11 10.98 -2.22
N ASP A 554 0.38 11.89 -3.03
CA ASP A 554 0.32 13.32 -2.73
C ASP A 554 -1.10 13.89 -2.91
N LYS A 555 -1.30 15.16 -2.58
CA LYS A 555 -2.60 15.86 -2.71
C LYS A 555 -3.16 15.89 -4.13
N LEU A 556 -2.32 15.66 -5.14
CA LEU A 556 -2.70 15.60 -6.56
C LEU A 556 -2.99 14.15 -7.02
N GLY A 557 -2.95 13.17 -6.11
CA GLY A 557 -3.19 11.76 -6.40
C GLY A 557 -1.99 11.04 -7.05
N ARG A 558 -0.80 11.66 -7.12
CA ARG A 558 0.40 11.04 -7.70
C ARG A 558 1.09 10.16 -6.63
N LYS A 559 1.59 8.99 -7.03
CA LYS A 559 2.41 8.14 -6.15
C LYS A 559 3.60 8.97 -5.63
N MET A 560 3.81 8.95 -4.31
CA MET A 560 4.95 9.63 -3.71
C MET A 560 6.25 8.94 -4.11
N SER A 561 7.20 9.73 -4.59
CA SER A 561 8.54 9.27 -4.93
C SER A 561 9.58 10.34 -4.65
N LYS A 562 10.82 9.90 -4.41
CA LYS A 562 11.96 10.82 -4.21
C LYS A 562 12.29 11.60 -5.48
N SER A 563 12.14 10.98 -6.64
CA SER A 563 12.43 11.59 -7.94
C SER A 563 11.48 12.74 -8.26
N LEU A 564 10.22 12.68 -7.79
CA LEU A 564 9.24 13.76 -7.94
C LEU A 564 9.33 14.84 -6.86
N GLY A 565 10.11 14.59 -5.79
CA GLY A 565 10.23 15.54 -4.66
C GLY A 565 8.92 15.80 -3.91
N ASN A 566 7.92 14.91 -4.05
CA ASN A 566 6.58 15.03 -3.47
C ASN A 566 6.38 14.19 -2.21
N SER A 567 7.43 13.50 -1.72
CA SER A 567 7.40 12.75 -0.47
C SER A 567 8.11 13.55 0.63
N PRO A 568 7.41 13.90 1.73
CA PRO A 568 8.06 14.52 2.87
C PRO A 568 9.07 13.57 3.51
N ASP A 569 10.08 14.13 4.18
CA ASP A 569 11.00 13.35 4.99
C ASP A 569 10.28 12.83 6.25
N PRO A 570 10.18 11.51 6.45
CA PRO A 570 9.53 10.93 7.63
C PRO A 570 10.16 11.36 8.96
N ILE A 571 11.48 11.54 9.01
CA ILE A 571 12.16 11.95 10.24
C ILE A 571 11.82 13.40 10.58
N ALA A 572 11.79 14.29 9.59
CA ALA A 572 11.39 15.68 9.80
C ALA A 572 9.94 15.78 10.32
N LEU A 573 9.04 14.92 9.84
CA LEU A 573 7.67 14.83 10.36
C LEU A 573 7.62 14.35 11.81
N ILE A 574 8.41 13.33 12.16
CA ILE A 574 8.51 12.83 13.55
C ILE A 574 9.07 13.92 14.48
N GLU A 575 10.09 14.66 14.05
CA GLU A 575 10.64 15.77 14.82
C GLU A 575 9.62 16.89 15.06
N LYS A 576 8.76 17.17 14.08
CA LYS A 576 7.75 18.23 14.16
C LYS A 576 6.50 17.84 14.96
N TYR A 577 6.02 16.59 14.79
CA TYR A 577 4.72 16.15 15.31
C TYR A 577 4.81 15.05 16.38
N GLY A 578 6.00 14.48 16.61
CA GLY A 578 6.19 13.27 17.39
C GLY A 578 5.86 11.99 16.63
N ALA A 579 6.45 10.87 17.03
CA ALA A 579 6.19 9.57 16.40
C ALA A 579 4.72 9.15 16.54
N ASP A 580 4.12 9.32 17.72
CA ASP A 580 2.70 9.02 17.95
C ASP A 580 1.78 9.89 17.08
N GLY A 581 2.12 11.16 16.87
CA GLY A 581 1.38 12.05 15.98
C GLY A 581 1.41 11.62 14.52
N VAL A 582 2.58 11.20 14.03
CA VAL A 582 2.75 10.70 12.67
C VAL A 582 2.01 9.35 12.48
N ARG A 583 2.17 8.41 13.42
CA ARG A 583 1.48 7.12 13.41
C ARG A 583 -0.03 7.28 13.36
N MET A 584 -0.58 8.11 14.23
CA MET A 584 -2.01 8.40 14.26
C MET A 584 -2.48 9.05 12.96
N GLY A 585 -1.76 10.06 12.47
CA GLY A 585 -2.08 10.76 11.23
C GLY A 585 -2.15 9.84 10.03
N MET A 586 -1.19 8.91 9.92
CA MET A 586 -1.20 7.89 8.87
C MET A 586 -2.41 6.96 8.99
N MET A 587 -2.74 6.52 10.20
CA MET A 587 -3.81 5.55 10.42
C MET A 587 -5.22 6.13 10.26
N LEU A 588 -5.44 7.41 10.54
CA LEU A 588 -6.77 8.03 10.42
C LEU A 588 -7.33 8.04 8.99
N SER A 589 -6.47 7.93 7.99
CA SER A 589 -6.84 7.98 6.57
C SER A 589 -6.50 6.71 5.79
N ALA A 590 -6.22 5.60 6.47
CA ALA A 590 -5.67 4.37 5.89
C ALA A 590 -6.65 3.18 5.90
N PRO A 591 -7.77 3.20 5.14
CA PRO A 591 -8.59 2.00 4.97
C PRO A 591 -7.83 0.94 4.18
N ALA A 592 -8.03 -0.35 4.54
CA ALA A 592 -7.34 -1.46 3.90
C ALA A 592 -7.51 -1.45 2.37
N GLY A 593 -6.39 -1.53 1.65
CA GLY A 593 -6.34 -1.69 0.19
C GLY A 593 -6.80 -0.49 -0.65
N ASN A 594 -7.02 0.67 -0.04
CA ASN A 594 -7.31 1.91 -0.75
C ASN A 594 -6.13 2.88 -0.64
N ASP A 595 -5.91 3.65 -1.70
CA ASP A 595 -4.87 4.67 -1.74
C ASP A 595 -5.15 5.78 -0.73
N ILE A 596 -4.08 6.31 -0.14
CA ILE A 596 -4.12 7.35 0.88
C ILE A 596 -3.62 8.64 0.25
N LEU A 597 -4.44 9.68 0.26
CA LEU A 597 -3.99 11.03 -0.02
C LEU A 597 -3.38 11.60 1.27
N PHE A 598 -2.05 11.61 1.33
CA PHE A 598 -1.35 12.12 2.50
C PHE A 598 -1.43 13.64 2.59
N ASP A 599 -1.84 14.11 3.77
CA ASP A 599 -1.81 15.52 4.15
C ASP A 599 -1.11 15.66 5.51
N GLU A 600 -0.16 16.57 5.60
CA GLU A 600 0.57 16.85 6.84
C GLU A 600 -0.35 17.32 7.99
N SER A 601 -1.49 17.91 7.67
CA SER A 601 -2.52 18.26 8.67
C SER A 601 -3.03 17.06 9.48
N LEU A 602 -2.93 15.85 8.93
CA LEU A 602 -3.28 14.61 9.66
C LEU A 602 -2.29 14.33 10.80
N CYS A 603 -1.01 14.59 10.57
CA CYS A 603 0.00 14.49 11.62
C CYS A 603 -0.20 15.57 12.72
N GLU A 604 -0.63 16.77 12.32
CA GLU A 604 -1.00 17.82 13.26
C GLU A 604 -2.22 17.41 14.10
N GLN A 605 -3.22 16.78 13.52
CA GLN A 605 -4.36 16.23 14.25
C GLN A 605 -3.91 15.18 15.28
N GLY A 606 -2.96 14.31 14.92
CA GLY A 606 -2.35 13.34 15.84
C GLY A 606 -1.64 14.03 17.01
N ARG A 607 -0.82 15.06 16.73
CA ARG A 607 -0.17 15.87 17.78
C ARG A 607 -1.19 16.54 18.70
N ASN A 608 -2.25 17.10 18.15
CA ASN A 608 -3.30 17.74 18.93
C ASN A 608 -4.04 16.75 19.84
N PHE A 609 -4.19 15.52 19.40
CA PHE A 609 -4.74 14.45 20.22
C PHE A 609 -3.80 14.07 21.36
N ASN A 610 -2.49 13.97 21.13
CA ASN A 610 -1.50 13.80 22.20
C ASN A 610 -1.64 14.89 23.27
N ASN A 611 -1.74 16.15 22.85
CA ASN A 611 -1.91 17.26 23.77
C ASN A 611 -3.23 17.17 24.56
N LYS A 612 -4.29 16.69 23.92
CA LYS A 612 -5.60 16.48 24.57
C LYS A 612 -5.49 15.42 25.67
N ILE A 613 -4.86 14.28 25.36
CA ILE A 613 -4.65 13.19 26.34
C ILE A 613 -3.78 13.69 27.51
N TRP A 614 -2.69 14.38 27.22
CA TRP A 614 -1.79 14.94 28.23
C TRP A 614 -2.50 15.90 29.17
N ASN A 615 -3.27 16.84 28.61
CA ASN A 615 -3.99 17.82 29.41
C ASN A 615 -5.11 17.20 30.25
N ALA A 616 -5.85 16.20 29.71
CA ALA A 616 -6.82 15.45 30.47
C ALA A 616 -6.19 14.70 31.66
N PHE A 617 -5.03 14.09 31.44
CA PHE A 617 -4.30 13.42 32.52
C PHE A 617 -3.81 14.39 33.60
N ARG A 618 -3.24 15.53 33.20
CA ARG A 618 -2.85 16.58 34.14
C ARG A 618 -4.01 17.11 34.97
N LEU A 619 -5.18 17.27 34.32
CA LEU A 619 -6.40 17.70 35.04
C LEU A 619 -6.76 16.70 36.14
N VAL A 620 -6.82 15.41 35.82
CA VAL A 620 -7.16 14.37 36.80
C VAL A 620 -6.13 14.26 37.93
N LYS A 621 -4.86 14.23 37.57
CA LYS A 621 -3.77 14.13 38.57
C LYS A 621 -3.64 15.39 39.44
N GLY A 622 -4.16 16.52 39.01
CA GLY A 622 -4.18 17.79 39.77
C GLY A 622 -5.32 17.91 40.78
N TRP A 623 -6.31 17.00 40.77
CA TRP A 623 -7.39 17.02 41.74
C TRP A 623 -6.91 16.68 43.15
N GLN A 624 -7.43 17.38 44.14
CA GLN A 624 -7.29 17.01 45.54
C GLN A 624 -8.30 15.90 45.86
N VAL A 625 -7.90 14.89 46.65
CA VAL A 625 -8.72 13.73 46.96
C VAL A 625 -9.11 13.79 48.44
N ALA A 626 -10.37 13.52 48.73
CA ALA A 626 -10.91 13.43 50.09
C ALA A 626 -11.61 12.10 50.33
N ASP A 627 -11.59 11.59 51.54
CA ASP A 627 -12.37 10.44 51.98
C ASP A 627 -13.79 10.93 52.28
N ALA A 628 -14.59 11.02 51.24
CA ALA A 628 -16.00 11.42 51.25
C ALA A 628 -16.88 10.41 50.55
N GLU A 629 -18.16 10.46 50.79
CA GLU A 629 -19.15 9.66 50.07
C GLU A 629 -19.22 10.04 48.59
N GLN A 630 -19.28 9.04 47.72
CA GLN A 630 -19.38 9.26 46.28
C GLN A 630 -20.71 9.97 45.95
N PRO A 631 -20.69 11.11 45.25
CA PRO A 631 -21.90 11.74 44.75
C PRO A 631 -22.67 10.83 43.77
N GLU A 632 -23.99 10.83 43.84
CA GLU A 632 -24.84 10.01 42.97
C GLU A 632 -24.55 10.26 41.49
N ALA A 633 -24.40 11.50 41.08
CA ALA A 633 -24.05 11.84 39.71
C ALA A 633 -22.73 11.22 39.26
N ASN A 634 -21.76 11.13 40.15
CA ASN A 634 -20.46 10.51 39.85
C ASN A 634 -20.59 8.99 39.74
N ALA A 635 -21.39 8.35 40.58
CA ALA A 635 -21.66 6.91 40.53
C ALA A 635 -22.37 6.52 39.21
N ILE A 636 -23.35 7.33 38.80
CA ILE A 636 -24.07 7.16 37.51
C ILE A 636 -23.06 7.33 36.33
N ALA A 637 -22.26 8.37 36.35
CA ALA A 637 -21.26 8.61 35.33
C ALA A 637 -20.25 7.45 35.21
N ALA A 638 -19.77 6.92 36.33
CA ALA A 638 -18.86 5.79 36.35
C ALA A 638 -19.51 4.52 35.77
N LYS A 639 -20.73 4.20 36.17
CA LYS A 639 -21.49 3.06 35.62
C LYS A 639 -21.69 3.19 34.11
N TRP A 640 -22.05 4.36 33.64
CA TRP A 640 -22.20 4.64 32.21
C TRP A 640 -20.89 4.49 31.46
N PHE A 641 -19.80 5.08 31.94
CA PHE A 641 -18.54 5.05 31.21
C PHE A 641 -17.93 3.62 31.19
N GLU A 642 -18.10 2.85 32.26
CA GLU A 642 -17.74 1.44 32.26
C GLU A 642 -18.48 0.65 31.18
N ALA A 643 -19.80 0.85 31.06
CA ALA A 643 -20.61 0.26 29.99
C ALA A 643 -20.13 0.69 28.60
N LYS A 644 -19.80 1.97 28.43
CA LYS A 644 -19.28 2.52 27.18
C LYS A 644 -17.92 1.94 26.81
N LEU A 645 -17.03 1.73 27.77
CA LEU A 645 -15.77 1.04 27.58
C LEU A 645 -15.95 -0.40 27.08
N LYS A 646 -16.87 -1.16 27.69
CA LYS A 646 -17.18 -2.53 27.27
C LYS A 646 -17.71 -2.59 25.84
N GLN A 647 -18.67 -1.70 25.48
CA GLN A 647 -19.23 -1.63 24.14
C GLN A 647 -18.14 -1.27 23.10
N THR A 648 -17.34 -0.23 23.37
CA THR A 648 -16.29 0.20 22.44
C THR A 648 -15.19 -0.85 22.31
N ASN A 649 -14.84 -1.55 23.39
CA ASN A 649 -13.86 -2.65 23.31
C ASN A 649 -14.37 -3.81 22.44
N ALA A 650 -15.66 -4.16 22.58
CA ALA A 650 -16.28 -5.17 21.71
C ALA A 650 -16.27 -4.75 20.24
N GLU A 651 -16.59 -3.49 19.93
CA GLU A 651 -16.50 -2.91 18.59
C GLU A 651 -15.08 -2.94 18.05
N VAL A 652 -14.09 -2.53 18.84
CA VAL A 652 -12.66 -2.53 18.46
C VAL A 652 -12.19 -3.95 18.16
N ASN A 653 -12.57 -4.94 18.98
CA ASN A 653 -12.24 -6.35 18.76
C ASN A 653 -12.83 -6.87 17.43
N ASP A 654 -14.10 -6.55 17.15
CA ASP A 654 -14.74 -6.90 15.88
C ASP A 654 -14.04 -6.24 14.68
N LEU A 655 -13.71 -4.95 14.78
CA LEU A 655 -13.00 -4.22 13.72
C LEU A 655 -11.61 -4.79 13.45
N PHE A 656 -10.86 -5.15 14.48
CA PHE A 656 -9.55 -5.81 14.31
C PHE A 656 -9.69 -7.20 13.68
N SER A 657 -10.71 -7.97 14.06
CA SER A 657 -10.97 -9.29 13.45
C SER A 657 -11.23 -9.21 11.93
N LYS A 658 -11.71 -8.05 11.48
CA LYS A 658 -11.98 -7.72 10.07
C LYS A 658 -10.86 -6.91 9.42
N TYR A 659 -9.74 -6.69 10.09
CA TYR A 659 -8.63 -5.84 9.63
C TYR A 659 -9.02 -4.40 9.31
N ARG A 660 -10.06 -3.87 9.97
CA ARG A 660 -10.51 -2.47 9.86
C ARG A 660 -9.81 -1.60 10.91
N ILE A 661 -8.47 -1.56 10.84
CA ILE A 661 -7.60 -0.99 11.89
C ILE A 661 -7.79 0.52 12.04
N SER A 662 -7.97 1.24 10.94
CA SER A 662 -8.23 2.69 10.94
C SER A 662 -9.53 3.03 11.67
N GLU A 663 -10.58 2.23 11.47
CA GLU A 663 -11.86 2.40 12.13
C GLU A 663 -11.80 2.04 13.61
N ALA A 664 -10.99 1.04 13.97
CA ALA A 664 -10.71 0.71 15.36
C ALA A 664 -10.05 1.89 16.09
N LEU A 665 -9.06 2.54 15.47
CA LEU A 665 -8.47 3.77 16.03
C LEU A 665 -9.51 4.89 16.18
N MET A 666 -10.37 5.09 15.17
CA MET A 666 -11.40 6.12 15.21
C MET A 666 -12.41 5.87 16.34
N ALA A 667 -12.76 4.62 16.60
CA ALA A 667 -13.65 4.26 17.73
C ALA A 667 -13.01 4.64 19.08
N VAL A 668 -11.73 4.33 19.28
CA VAL A 668 -11.00 4.70 20.51
C VAL A 668 -10.78 6.21 20.61
N TYR A 669 -10.49 6.87 19.49
CA TYR A 669 -10.36 8.33 19.43
C TYR A 669 -11.66 9.02 19.90
N LYS A 670 -12.82 8.62 19.36
CA LYS A 670 -14.12 9.15 19.77
C LYS A 670 -14.45 8.83 21.22
N LEU A 671 -14.16 7.61 21.67
CA LEU A 671 -14.34 7.22 23.05
C LEU A 671 -13.57 8.16 23.99
N PHE A 672 -12.31 8.45 23.66
CA PHE A 672 -11.49 9.36 24.50
C PHE A 672 -11.94 10.81 24.37
N TRP A 673 -12.08 11.32 23.15
CA TRP A 673 -12.31 12.75 22.92
C TRP A 673 -13.74 13.14 23.27
N ASP A 674 -14.73 12.44 22.72
CA ASP A 674 -16.13 12.82 22.84
C ASP A 674 -16.73 12.32 24.15
N GLU A 675 -16.51 11.05 24.51
CA GLU A 675 -17.17 10.44 25.65
C GLU A 675 -16.41 10.69 26.97
N PHE A 676 -15.11 10.35 27.03
CA PHE A 676 -14.35 10.51 28.25
C PHE A 676 -14.06 11.98 28.57
N SER A 677 -13.43 12.69 27.66
CA SER A 677 -12.97 14.06 27.93
C SER A 677 -14.13 15.07 27.94
N SER A 678 -15.09 14.97 27.01
CA SER A 678 -16.14 15.96 26.87
C SER A 678 -17.35 15.73 27.79
N TRP A 679 -17.59 14.48 28.21
CA TRP A 679 -18.72 14.15 29.07
C TRP A 679 -18.33 13.57 30.40
N TYR A 680 -17.60 12.43 30.45
CA TYR A 680 -17.29 11.77 31.73
C TYR A 680 -16.52 12.66 32.69
N LEU A 681 -15.42 13.25 32.23
CA LEU A 681 -14.62 14.15 33.09
C LEU A 681 -15.43 15.38 33.57
N GLU A 682 -16.29 15.92 32.75
CA GLU A 682 -17.18 17.03 33.14
C GLU A 682 -18.24 16.60 34.15
N MET A 683 -18.75 15.36 34.06
CA MET A 683 -19.72 14.80 35.01
C MET A 683 -19.10 14.57 36.39
N VAL A 684 -17.83 14.13 36.47
CA VAL A 684 -17.20 13.76 37.73
C VAL A 684 -16.32 14.85 38.33
N LYS A 685 -15.85 15.83 37.52
CA LYS A 685 -14.95 16.83 38.05
C LYS A 685 -15.53 17.59 39.26
N PRO A 686 -14.72 17.81 40.30
CA PRO A 686 -15.18 18.57 41.46
C PRO A 686 -15.41 20.04 41.10
N ALA A 687 -16.21 20.74 41.92
CA ALA A 687 -16.31 22.20 41.81
C ALA A 687 -14.93 22.85 42.07
N TYR A 688 -14.71 24.04 41.54
CA TYR A 688 -13.43 24.74 41.67
C TYR A 688 -12.99 24.86 43.10
N GLY A 689 -11.79 24.42 43.42
CA GLY A 689 -11.22 24.47 44.77
C GLY A 689 -11.75 23.42 45.76
N GLN A 690 -12.62 22.52 45.29
CA GLN A 690 -13.13 21.41 46.10
C GLN A 690 -12.41 20.10 45.77
N PRO A 691 -12.24 19.20 46.72
CA PRO A 691 -11.67 17.87 46.44
C PRO A 691 -12.71 16.96 45.76
N ILE A 692 -12.23 15.95 45.01
CA ILE A 692 -13.00 14.83 44.52
C ILE A 692 -13.04 13.74 45.60
N ASP A 693 -14.15 12.98 45.67
CA ASP A 693 -14.20 11.79 46.50
C ASP A 693 -13.22 10.72 46.00
N ARG A 694 -12.68 9.90 46.92
CA ARG A 694 -11.69 8.86 46.60
C ARG A 694 -12.22 7.84 45.59
N THR A 695 -13.46 7.40 45.72
CA THR A 695 -14.05 6.37 44.84
C THR A 695 -14.10 6.85 43.38
N SER A 696 -14.62 8.06 43.15
CA SER A 696 -14.66 8.66 41.80
C SER A 696 -13.26 8.87 41.22
N TYR A 697 -12.30 9.27 42.05
CA TYR A 697 -10.91 9.46 41.62
C TYR A 697 -10.26 8.15 41.17
N GLU A 698 -10.39 7.09 41.96
CA GLU A 698 -9.84 5.78 41.65
C GLU A 698 -10.48 5.14 40.42
N GLN A 699 -11.81 5.26 40.27
CA GLN A 699 -12.52 4.84 39.07
C GLN A 699 -12.05 5.61 37.82
N THR A 700 -11.84 6.92 37.95
CA THR A 700 -11.33 7.75 36.83
C THR A 700 -9.92 7.33 36.43
N LEU A 701 -9.04 7.02 37.36
CA LEU A 701 -7.70 6.52 37.07
C LEU A 701 -7.75 5.13 36.38
N ALA A 702 -8.63 4.24 36.85
CA ALA A 702 -8.83 2.93 36.23
C ALA A 702 -9.35 3.03 34.80
N PHE A 703 -10.29 3.95 34.53
CA PHE A 703 -10.77 4.23 33.18
C PHE A 703 -9.67 4.82 32.30
N PHE A 704 -8.86 5.74 32.87
CA PHE A 704 -7.74 6.30 32.15
C PHE A 704 -6.72 5.23 31.77
N GLU A 705 -6.40 4.31 32.68
CA GLU A 705 -5.51 3.19 32.41
C GLU A 705 -6.05 2.30 31.28
N THR A 706 -7.35 2.00 31.30
CA THR A 706 -8.00 1.21 30.24
C THR A 706 -7.92 1.91 28.88
N LEU A 707 -8.18 3.23 28.85
CA LEU A 707 -8.06 4.03 27.63
C LEU A 707 -6.64 4.06 27.09
N LEU A 708 -5.63 4.19 27.96
CA LEU A 708 -4.22 4.13 27.57
C LEU A 708 -3.87 2.76 26.98
N LYS A 709 -4.38 1.67 27.56
CA LYS A 709 -4.19 0.31 27.00
C LYS A 709 -4.84 0.15 25.62
N MET A 710 -6.03 0.70 25.41
CA MET A 710 -6.68 0.68 24.11
C MET A 710 -5.93 1.52 23.05
N LEU A 711 -5.31 2.62 23.46
CA LEU A 711 -4.52 3.50 22.58
C LEU A 711 -3.10 3.01 22.33
N HIS A 712 -2.52 2.23 23.25
CA HIS A 712 -1.10 1.87 23.21
C HIS A 712 -0.63 1.27 21.88
N PRO A 713 -1.34 0.38 21.20
CA PRO A 713 -0.92 -0.13 19.90
C PRO A 713 -0.71 0.97 18.86
N PHE A 714 -1.50 2.04 18.93
CA PHE A 714 -1.45 3.16 17.99
C PHE A 714 -0.46 4.24 18.39
N MET A 715 -0.39 4.54 19.68
CA MET A 715 0.35 5.68 20.26
C MET A 715 1.22 5.21 21.44
N PRO A 716 2.30 4.44 21.16
CA PRO A 716 3.04 3.73 22.21
C PRO A 716 3.77 4.62 23.21
N PHE A 717 4.24 5.79 22.79
CA PHE A 717 5.11 6.62 23.63
C PHE A 717 4.36 7.41 24.71
N ILE A 718 3.33 8.16 24.31
CA ILE A 718 2.53 8.91 25.28
C ILE A 718 1.80 7.98 26.25
N THR A 719 1.33 6.84 25.75
CA THR A 719 0.63 5.86 26.59
C THR A 719 1.55 5.20 27.60
N GLU A 720 2.79 4.87 27.26
CA GLU A 720 3.79 4.39 28.21
C GLU A 720 4.09 5.45 29.27
N GLU A 721 4.38 6.68 28.85
CA GLU A 721 4.70 7.79 29.79
C GLU A 721 3.58 7.98 30.80
N LEU A 722 2.34 8.10 30.35
CA LEU A 722 1.22 8.35 31.26
C LEU A 722 0.87 7.13 32.11
N TRP A 723 0.97 5.93 31.57
CA TRP A 723 0.74 4.69 32.32
C TRP A 723 1.69 4.52 33.51
N GLN A 724 2.95 4.90 33.34
CA GLN A 724 3.95 4.88 34.39
C GLN A 724 3.66 5.91 35.50
N HIS A 725 2.86 6.96 35.19
CA HIS A 725 2.47 8.00 36.14
C HIS A 725 1.14 7.77 36.84
N ILE A 726 0.33 6.77 36.40
CA ILE A 726 -0.96 6.47 37.04
C ILE A 726 -0.74 5.95 38.45
N TYR A 727 0.10 4.91 38.58
CA TYR A 727 0.45 4.25 39.83
C TYR A 727 1.97 4.08 39.95
N ASP A 728 2.45 3.79 41.16
CA ASP A 728 3.84 3.38 41.35
C ASP A 728 4.06 2.00 40.70
N ARG A 729 4.96 1.94 39.74
CA ARG A 729 5.29 0.72 38.99
C ARG A 729 6.60 0.13 39.46
N LYS A 730 6.73 -1.18 39.34
CA LYS A 730 8.00 -1.88 39.58
C LYS A 730 8.93 -1.68 38.39
N GLU A 731 10.21 -1.86 38.65
CA GLU A 731 11.23 -1.91 37.59
C GLU A 731 10.88 -3.01 36.62
N ASN A 732 11.04 -2.76 35.31
CA ASN A 732 10.70 -3.64 34.18
C ASN A 732 9.19 -3.81 33.87
N GLU A 733 8.29 -3.10 34.56
CA GLU A 733 6.90 -3.03 34.14
C GLU A 733 6.70 -2.06 32.97
N SER A 734 5.87 -2.48 32.02
CA SER A 734 5.49 -1.67 30.85
C SER A 734 4.05 -1.94 30.46
N ILE A 735 3.37 -0.92 30.01
CA ILE A 735 2.02 -1.03 29.43
C ILE A 735 1.97 -2.05 28.29
N MET A 736 3.05 -2.22 27.56
CA MET A 736 3.20 -3.16 26.44
C MET A 736 2.89 -4.61 26.84
N ARG A 737 3.16 -4.98 28.08
CA ARG A 737 2.91 -6.34 28.64
C ARG A 737 1.69 -6.41 29.52
N SER A 738 0.96 -5.30 29.70
CA SER A 738 -0.25 -5.29 30.48
C SER A 738 -1.43 -5.75 29.64
N GLU A 739 -2.13 -6.78 30.13
CA GLU A 739 -3.31 -7.29 29.43
C GLU A 739 -4.49 -6.32 29.50
N LEU A 740 -5.23 -6.20 28.42
CA LEU A 740 -6.52 -5.52 28.36
C LEU A 740 -7.63 -6.56 28.43
N LYS A 741 -8.25 -6.70 29.60
CA LYS A 741 -9.38 -7.60 29.83
C LYS A 741 -10.60 -6.79 30.23
N LEU A 742 -11.61 -6.79 29.39
CA LEU A 742 -12.94 -6.23 29.65
C LEU A 742 -13.98 -7.29 29.33
N ASP A 743 -14.98 -7.37 30.20
CA ASP A 743 -16.12 -8.25 29.95
C ASP A 743 -16.94 -7.78 28.73
N ALA A 744 -17.65 -8.69 28.13
CA ALA A 744 -18.59 -8.35 27.07
C ALA A 744 -19.71 -7.44 27.63
N PRO A 745 -20.23 -6.49 26.82
CA PRO A 745 -21.34 -5.65 27.26
C PRO A 745 -22.60 -6.49 27.51
N THR A 746 -23.35 -6.11 28.55
CA THR A 746 -24.63 -6.75 28.94
C THR A 746 -25.81 -5.91 28.46
N ALA A 747 -27.02 -6.45 28.53
CA ALA A 747 -28.24 -5.70 28.23
C ALA A 747 -28.43 -4.48 29.16
N ASP A 748 -27.98 -4.60 30.43
CA ASP A 748 -27.99 -3.46 31.38
C ASP A 748 -27.01 -2.38 30.98
N ASP A 749 -25.82 -2.76 30.48
CA ASP A 749 -24.85 -1.80 29.93
C ASP A 749 -25.44 -1.04 28.72
N ASP A 750 -26.11 -1.75 27.82
CA ASP A 750 -26.77 -1.12 26.65
C ASP A 750 -27.88 -0.17 27.06
N ALA A 751 -28.68 -0.53 28.06
CA ALA A 751 -29.73 0.31 28.59
C ALA A 751 -29.19 1.60 29.23
N VAL A 752 -28.11 1.51 30.02
CA VAL A 752 -27.45 2.67 30.63
C VAL A 752 -26.87 3.60 29.57
N VAL A 753 -26.20 3.07 28.55
CA VAL A 753 -25.65 3.89 27.45
C VAL A 753 -26.78 4.62 26.71
N ALA A 754 -27.86 3.92 26.36
CA ALA A 754 -29.00 4.54 25.69
C ALA A 754 -29.65 5.63 26.54
N ALA A 755 -29.79 5.42 27.85
CA ALA A 755 -30.35 6.41 28.76
C ALA A 755 -29.48 7.68 28.86
N ILE A 756 -28.16 7.52 28.93
CA ILE A 756 -27.26 8.68 28.98
C ILE A 756 -27.20 9.44 27.64
N GLU A 757 -27.42 8.79 26.51
CA GLU A 757 -27.59 9.51 25.22
C GLU A 757 -28.81 10.46 25.28
N ASN A 758 -29.91 10.05 25.87
CA ASN A 758 -31.05 10.96 26.12
C ASN A 758 -30.69 12.08 27.10
N VAL A 759 -29.96 11.77 28.16
CA VAL A 759 -29.45 12.80 29.13
C VAL A 759 -28.61 13.83 28.41
N LYS A 760 -27.70 13.42 27.51
CA LYS A 760 -26.91 14.33 26.69
C LYS A 760 -27.78 15.27 25.84
N LEU A 761 -28.81 14.75 25.23
CA LEU A 761 -29.76 15.54 24.44
C LEU A 761 -30.51 16.57 25.31
N ILE A 762 -30.93 16.18 26.52
CA ILE A 762 -31.59 17.10 27.47
C ILE A 762 -30.60 18.22 27.86
N VAL A 763 -29.37 17.88 28.24
CA VAL A 763 -28.36 18.87 28.58
C VAL A 763 -28.04 19.79 27.41
N ALA A 764 -27.93 19.24 26.19
CA ALA A 764 -27.73 20.02 24.97
C ALA A 764 -28.89 20.98 24.69
N GLY A 765 -30.13 20.55 24.91
CA GLY A 765 -31.32 21.39 24.80
C GLY A 765 -31.25 22.60 25.74
N VAL A 766 -30.97 22.38 27.02
CA VAL A 766 -30.79 23.47 28.00
C VAL A 766 -29.66 24.42 27.61
N ARG A 767 -28.52 23.90 27.18
CA ARG A 767 -27.39 24.71 26.70
C ARG A 767 -27.74 25.53 25.46
N THR A 768 -28.51 24.97 24.56
CA THR A 768 -29.04 25.69 23.39
C THR A 768 -29.94 26.86 23.81
N VAL A 769 -30.85 26.65 24.76
CA VAL A 769 -31.69 27.73 25.34
C VAL A 769 -30.80 28.81 25.97
N ARG A 770 -29.79 28.45 26.76
CA ARG A 770 -28.85 29.43 27.33
C ARG A 770 -28.18 30.28 26.27
N ASN A 771 -27.65 29.66 25.22
CA ASN A 771 -26.98 30.37 24.13
C ASN A 771 -27.95 31.29 23.36
N GLN A 772 -29.16 30.82 23.07
CA GLN A 772 -30.16 31.59 22.34
C GLN A 772 -30.65 32.82 23.12
N LYS A 773 -30.70 32.68 24.45
CA LYS A 773 -31.22 33.73 25.37
C LYS A 773 -30.11 34.51 26.07
N ASN A 774 -28.84 34.27 25.72
CA ASN A 774 -27.65 34.87 26.31
C ASN A 774 -27.56 34.76 27.85
N ILE A 775 -27.99 33.59 28.40
CA ILE A 775 -27.96 33.34 29.84
C ILE A 775 -26.57 32.81 30.23
N PRO A 776 -25.88 33.45 31.17
CA PRO A 776 -24.54 33.00 31.63
C PRO A 776 -24.60 31.57 32.18
N ASN A 777 -23.56 30.80 31.93
CA ASN A 777 -23.46 29.40 32.42
C ASN A 777 -23.43 29.29 33.95
N LYS A 778 -23.04 30.35 34.65
CA LYS A 778 -23.02 30.41 36.14
C LYS A 778 -24.41 30.55 36.77
N ASP A 779 -25.38 31.01 36.03
CA ASP A 779 -26.74 31.25 36.55
C ASP A 779 -27.54 29.93 36.53
N ALA A 780 -28.04 29.50 37.69
CA ALA A 780 -28.82 28.27 37.77
C ALA A 780 -30.19 28.46 37.15
N LEU A 781 -30.66 27.49 36.37
CA LEU A 781 -31.98 27.46 35.76
C LEU A 781 -32.84 26.35 36.38
N GLU A 782 -34.13 26.43 36.14
CA GLU A 782 -35.04 25.30 36.37
C GLU A 782 -35.39 24.63 35.06
N LEU A 783 -35.66 23.33 35.10
CA LEU A 783 -36.15 22.56 33.94
C LEU A 783 -37.53 22.00 34.26
N GLN A 784 -38.48 22.21 33.38
CA GLN A 784 -39.82 21.62 33.42
C GLN A 784 -39.82 20.40 32.46
N ALA A 785 -40.27 19.26 32.96
CA ALA A 785 -40.53 18.04 32.17
C ALA A 785 -42.07 17.85 32.07
N LEU A 786 -42.61 17.80 30.86
CA LEU A 786 -44.04 17.68 30.63
C LEU A 786 -44.54 16.24 30.68
N GLN A 787 -43.65 15.28 30.68
CA GLN A 787 -43.98 13.86 30.81
C GLN A 787 -43.01 13.17 31.76
N GLN A 788 -43.52 12.17 32.46
CA GLN A 788 -42.70 11.34 33.33
C GLN A 788 -42.04 10.25 32.50
N ASN A 789 -40.77 10.32 32.34
CA ASN A 789 -39.97 9.28 31.69
C ASN A 789 -38.71 8.99 32.48
N ASN A 790 -37.91 8.03 32.01
CA ASN A 790 -36.77 7.44 32.75
C ASN A 790 -35.61 8.43 33.11
N TYR A 791 -35.77 9.73 32.87
CA TYR A 791 -34.75 10.74 33.22
C TYR A 791 -34.59 10.93 34.73
N GLU A 792 -35.61 10.59 35.55
CA GLU A 792 -35.55 10.75 37.01
C GLU A 792 -34.38 10.05 37.66
N ALA A 793 -34.05 8.85 37.20
CA ALA A 793 -32.88 8.11 37.67
C ALA A 793 -31.54 8.79 37.36
N TYR A 794 -31.54 9.75 36.44
CA TYR A 794 -30.38 10.52 35.99
C TYR A 794 -30.45 12.00 36.32
N ALA A 795 -31.42 12.41 37.13
CA ALA A 795 -31.69 13.81 37.48
C ALA A 795 -30.43 14.51 38.07
N SER A 796 -29.66 13.82 38.90
CA SER A 796 -28.41 14.36 39.49
C SER A 796 -27.36 14.72 38.42
N VAL A 797 -27.23 13.93 37.39
CA VAL A 797 -26.32 14.19 36.25
C VAL A 797 -26.81 15.37 35.42
N ILE A 798 -28.11 15.38 35.09
CA ILE A 798 -28.75 16.48 34.31
C ILE A 798 -28.57 17.80 35.05
N LYS A 799 -28.92 17.84 36.36
CA LYS A 799 -28.74 19.04 37.20
C LYS A 799 -27.31 19.56 37.18
N LYS A 800 -26.31 18.66 37.37
CA LYS A 800 -24.91 19.02 37.38
C LYS A 800 -24.47 19.57 36.04
N MET A 801 -24.73 18.86 34.94
CA MET A 801 -24.22 19.14 33.60
C MET A 801 -24.89 20.35 32.92
N ALA A 802 -26.12 20.64 33.26
CA ALA A 802 -26.87 21.78 32.73
C ALA A 802 -26.96 22.98 33.70
N ASN A 803 -26.34 22.87 34.90
CA ASN A 803 -26.41 23.85 36.00
C ASN A 803 -27.87 24.20 36.34
N LEU A 804 -28.64 23.19 36.81
CA LEU A 804 -30.04 23.35 37.17
C LEU A 804 -30.20 23.31 38.70
N SER A 805 -31.04 24.18 39.20
CA SER A 805 -31.48 24.17 40.60
C SER A 805 -32.53 23.10 40.87
N ALA A 806 -33.43 22.87 39.93
CA ALA A 806 -34.50 21.89 40.04
C ALA A 806 -34.94 21.32 38.67
N ILE A 807 -35.53 20.13 38.70
CA ILE A 807 -36.27 19.54 37.59
C ILE A 807 -37.66 19.25 38.10
N ASN A 808 -38.65 19.87 37.51
CA ASN A 808 -40.04 19.80 37.96
C ASN A 808 -40.89 19.10 36.88
N VAL A 809 -41.66 18.07 37.28
CA VAL A 809 -42.67 17.48 36.41
C VAL A 809 -43.91 18.36 36.45
N VAL A 810 -44.36 18.86 35.30
CA VAL A 810 -45.48 19.74 35.17
C VAL A 810 -46.48 19.21 34.14
N SER A 811 -47.75 19.52 34.33
CA SER A 811 -48.79 19.18 33.37
C SER A 811 -48.89 20.18 32.21
N GLU A 812 -48.51 21.43 32.47
CA GLU A 812 -48.46 22.51 31.50
C GLU A 812 -47.17 23.32 31.69
N LYS A 813 -46.52 23.70 30.60
CA LYS A 813 -45.31 24.53 30.63
C LYS A 813 -45.62 25.96 31.00
N ASP A 814 -44.69 26.66 31.65
CA ASP A 814 -44.77 28.08 31.88
C ASP A 814 -44.91 28.83 30.56
N THR A 815 -45.74 29.85 30.52
CA THR A 815 -46.04 30.65 29.32
C THR A 815 -44.79 31.35 28.76
N THR A 816 -43.75 31.57 29.61
CA THR A 816 -42.50 32.21 29.23
C THR A 816 -41.37 31.20 29.01
N ALA A 817 -41.65 29.92 29.13
CA ALA A 817 -40.64 28.89 29.02
C ALA A 817 -40.21 28.64 27.57
N ALA A 818 -38.91 28.49 27.36
CA ALA A 818 -38.32 28.01 26.10
C ALA A 818 -38.40 26.50 26.07
N ALA A 819 -39.20 25.95 25.15
CA ALA A 819 -39.43 24.52 25.03
C ALA A 819 -38.47 23.90 23.99
N PHE A 820 -38.13 22.60 24.20
CA PHE A 820 -37.37 21.75 23.26
C PHE A 820 -37.82 20.30 23.40
N MET A 821 -37.62 19.51 22.34
CA MET A 821 -37.98 18.09 22.31
C MET A 821 -36.73 17.20 22.41
N VAL A 822 -36.85 16.11 23.14
CA VAL A 822 -35.92 15.00 23.14
C VAL A 822 -36.68 13.71 22.87
N GLY A 823 -36.56 13.19 21.66
CA GLY A 823 -37.46 12.14 21.18
C GLY A 823 -38.92 12.63 21.17
N THR A 824 -39.79 11.96 21.93
CA THR A 824 -41.21 12.30 22.08
C THR A 824 -41.47 13.18 23.31
N ASP A 825 -40.46 13.46 24.11
CA ASP A 825 -40.59 14.13 25.38
C ASP A 825 -40.33 15.63 25.24
N GLU A 826 -41.25 16.42 25.79
CA GLU A 826 -41.13 17.89 25.79
C GLU A 826 -40.56 18.36 27.13
N PHE A 827 -39.51 19.20 27.02
CA PHE A 827 -38.91 19.91 28.13
C PHE A 827 -39.00 21.41 27.92
N ALA A 828 -39.07 22.18 29.03
CA ALA A 828 -39.14 23.61 28.94
C ALA A 828 -38.26 24.26 30.04
N VAL A 829 -37.64 25.38 29.72
CA VAL A 829 -36.87 26.20 30.66
C VAL A 829 -37.67 27.46 30.96
N PRO A 830 -38.22 27.61 32.16
CA PRO A 830 -38.90 28.86 32.56
C PRO A 830 -37.87 30.01 32.58
N LEU A 831 -38.20 31.11 31.93
CA LEU A 831 -37.30 32.23 31.77
C LEU A 831 -37.61 33.42 32.66
N GLY A 832 -38.86 33.49 33.19
CA GLY A 832 -39.32 34.52 34.14
C GLY A 832 -38.88 35.94 33.79
N ASP A 833 -38.32 36.64 34.76
CA ASP A 833 -37.79 38.01 34.61
C ASP A 833 -36.40 38.08 33.98
N MET A 834 -35.83 36.94 33.56
CA MET A 834 -34.48 36.88 32.94
C MET A 834 -34.47 37.33 31.48
N ILE A 835 -35.65 37.66 30.94
CA ILE A 835 -35.76 38.12 29.56
C ILE A 835 -36.17 39.60 29.57
N ASP A 836 -35.45 40.43 28.83
CA ASP A 836 -35.98 41.70 28.36
C ASP A 836 -37.07 41.38 27.30
N VAL A 837 -38.34 41.40 27.76
CA VAL A 837 -39.50 41.03 26.94
C VAL A 837 -39.57 41.87 25.67
N ALA A 838 -39.18 43.15 25.74
CA ALA A 838 -39.18 44.04 24.59
C ALA A 838 -38.11 43.67 23.56
N ALA A 839 -36.90 43.40 24.03
CA ALA A 839 -35.80 42.96 23.14
C ALA A 839 -36.05 41.56 22.52
N GLU A 840 -36.69 40.65 23.27
CA GLU A 840 -37.03 39.32 22.77
C GLU A 840 -38.16 39.36 21.73
N ILE A 841 -39.17 40.22 21.93
CA ILE A 841 -40.21 40.47 20.91
C ILE A 841 -39.60 41.00 19.64
N GLU A 842 -38.73 42.01 19.71
CA GLU A 842 -38.03 42.60 18.54
C GLU A 842 -37.24 41.55 17.79
N LYS A 843 -36.47 40.69 18.49
CA LYS A 843 -35.67 39.59 17.93
C LYS A 843 -36.56 38.55 17.24
N GLN A 844 -37.65 38.12 17.89
CA GLN A 844 -38.59 37.15 17.32
C GLN A 844 -39.36 37.73 16.13
N GLU A 845 -39.72 38.98 16.14
CA GLU A 845 -40.35 39.67 15.01
C GLU A 845 -39.40 39.81 13.81
N ALA A 846 -38.10 40.08 14.04
CA ALA A 846 -37.06 40.07 13.00
C ALA A 846 -36.91 38.68 12.40
N GLN A 847 -36.91 37.65 13.24
CA GLN A 847 -36.78 36.24 12.83
C GLN A 847 -38.03 35.77 12.05
N LEU A 848 -39.20 36.19 12.48
CA LEU A 848 -40.47 35.93 11.77
C LEU A 848 -40.43 36.54 10.37
N LYS A 849 -40.06 37.81 10.26
CA LYS A 849 -39.93 38.51 8.98
C LYS A 849 -38.96 37.84 8.03
N HIS A 850 -37.82 37.36 8.55
CA HIS A 850 -36.84 36.60 7.75
C HIS A 850 -37.45 35.29 7.24
N LEU A 851 -38.11 34.52 8.11
CA LEU A 851 -38.74 33.22 7.75
C LEU A 851 -39.91 33.41 6.78
N GLU A 852 -40.72 34.45 6.93
CA GLU A 852 -41.81 34.80 5.99
C GLU A 852 -41.23 35.16 4.60
N GLY A 853 -40.10 35.88 4.54
CA GLY A 853 -39.38 36.16 3.30
C GLY A 853 -38.82 34.88 2.65
N PHE A 854 -38.26 34.00 3.46
CA PHE A 854 -37.75 32.72 2.99
C PHE A 854 -38.86 31.80 2.46
N LEU A 855 -39.97 31.71 3.18
CA LEU A 855 -41.18 30.96 2.78
C LEU A 855 -41.77 31.49 1.48
N ALA A 856 -41.82 32.81 1.31
CA ALA A 856 -42.30 33.44 0.08
C ALA A 856 -41.40 33.06 -1.12
N GLY A 857 -40.09 32.99 -0.92
CA GLY A 857 -39.13 32.51 -1.92
C GLY A 857 -39.37 31.05 -2.32
N ILE A 858 -39.63 30.18 -1.33
CA ILE A 858 -39.92 28.74 -1.58
C ILE A 858 -41.27 28.62 -2.31
N LYS A 859 -42.31 29.32 -1.88
CA LYS A 859 -43.64 29.31 -2.53
C LYS A 859 -43.54 29.79 -3.98
N LYS A 860 -42.74 30.81 -4.25
CA LYS A 860 -42.48 31.30 -5.60
C LYS A 860 -41.78 30.29 -6.48
N LYS A 861 -40.84 29.52 -5.93
CA LYS A 861 -40.18 28.40 -6.65
C LYS A 861 -41.19 27.27 -6.93
N LEU A 862 -41.96 26.86 -5.96
CA LEU A 862 -42.94 25.78 -6.09
C LEU A 862 -44.17 26.15 -6.93
N SER A 863 -44.50 27.45 -7.11
CA SER A 863 -45.52 27.92 -8.03
C SER A 863 -45.05 28.05 -9.48
N ASN A 864 -43.76 27.88 -9.73
CA ASN A 864 -43.22 27.85 -11.09
C ASN A 864 -43.41 26.45 -11.71
N GLU A 865 -44.41 26.33 -12.58
CA GLU A 865 -44.77 25.07 -13.26
C GLU A 865 -43.57 24.45 -14.01
N LYS A 866 -42.70 25.29 -14.60
CA LYS A 866 -41.49 24.80 -15.30
C LYS A 866 -40.49 24.18 -14.33
N PHE A 867 -40.33 24.74 -13.13
CA PHE A 867 -39.44 24.18 -12.11
C PHE A 867 -39.99 22.83 -11.60
N VAL A 868 -41.27 22.77 -11.27
CA VAL A 868 -41.92 21.55 -10.73
C VAL A 868 -41.93 20.42 -11.75
N ALA A 869 -42.06 20.73 -13.04
CA ALA A 869 -42.12 19.74 -14.12
C ALA A 869 -40.74 19.23 -14.59
N HIS A 870 -39.66 20.00 -14.41
CA HIS A 870 -38.36 19.65 -14.94
C HIS A 870 -37.27 19.40 -13.87
N ALA A 871 -37.52 19.76 -12.60
CA ALA A 871 -36.54 19.47 -11.54
C ALA A 871 -36.66 18.03 -11.07
N PRO A 872 -35.56 17.39 -10.63
CA PRO A 872 -35.58 16.03 -10.04
C PRO A 872 -36.59 15.96 -8.89
N GLU A 873 -37.34 14.86 -8.80
CA GLU A 873 -38.40 14.66 -7.80
C GLU A 873 -37.90 14.86 -6.37
N ALA A 874 -36.68 14.42 -6.06
CA ALA A 874 -36.02 14.63 -4.77
C ALA A 874 -35.81 16.11 -4.41
N VAL A 875 -35.56 16.98 -5.41
CA VAL A 875 -35.38 18.41 -5.20
C VAL A 875 -36.71 19.08 -4.91
N VAL A 876 -37.78 18.70 -5.61
CA VAL A 876 -39.12 19.21 -5.37
C VAL A 876 -39.63 18.77 -4.01
N ALA A 877 -39.39 17.53 -3.62
CA ALA A 877 -39.73 17.00 -2.30
C ALA A 877 -38.98 17.74 -1.17
N LEU A 878 -37.69 18.05 -1.38
CA LEU A 878 -36.92 18.84 -0.41
C LEU A 878 -37.46 20.28 -0.26
N GLU A 879 -37.85 20.93 -1.33
CA GLU A 879 -38.44 22.28 -1.27
C GLU A 879 -39.82 22.26 -0.61
N ARG A 880 -40.64 21.24 -0.83
CA ARG A 880 -41.94 21.05 -0.10
C ARG A 880 -41.73 20.81 1.38
N LYS A 881 -40.71 20.03 1.76
CA LYS A 881 -40.35 19.84 3.17
C LYS A 881 -39.90 21.14 3.81
N LYS A 882 -39.07 21.93 3.15
CA LYS A 882 -38.64 23.26 3.61
C LYS A 882 -39.84 24.20 3.78
N GLN A 883 -40.85 24.10 2.91
CA GLN A 883 -42.09 24.87 3.04
C GLN A 883 -42.82 24.47 4.33
N SER A 884 -43.07 23.17 4.57
CA SER A 884 -43.74 22.66 5.76
C SER A 884 -43.01 23.06 7.04
N ASP A 885 -41.71 22.80 7.11
CA ASP A 885 -40.85 23.15 8.26
C ASP A 885 -40.84 24.66 8.53
N SER A 886 -40.94 25.50 7.48
CA SER A 886 -40.98 26.96 7.63
C SER A 886 -42.36 27.43 8.10
N GLU A 887 -43.42 26.84 7.61
CA GLU A 887 -44.79 27.16 8.02
C GLU A 887 -45.02 26.82 9.49
N GLU A 888 -44.52 25.67 9.96
CA GLU A 888 -44.58 25.26 11.38
C GLU A 888 -43.77 26.22 12.28
N LYS A 889 -42.57 26.59 11.86
CA LYS A 889 -41.71 27.55 12.60
C LYS A 889 -42.36 28.95 12.66
N ILE A 890 -42.99 29.42 11.60
CA ILE A 890 -43.73 30.71 11.56
C ILE A 890 -44.90 30.67 12.50
N ALA A 891 -45.69 29.58 12.52
CA ALA A 891 -46.81 29.41 13.43
C ALA A 891 -46.37 29.45 14.90
N ALA A 892 -45.31 28.69 15.25
CA ALA A 892 -44.75 28.68 16.60
C ALA A 892 -44.19 30.04 17.04
N LEU A 893 -43.54 30.79 16.14
CA LEU A 893 -43.06 32.13 16.43
C LEU A 893 -44.18 33.14 16.64
N LYS A 894 -45.23 33.07 15.84
CA LYS A 894 -46.42 33.94 16.02
C LYS A 894 -47.12 33.69 17.35
N GLU A 895 -47.24 32.44 17.75
CA GLU A 895 -47.79 32.04 19.06
C GLU A 895 -46.93 32.57 20.21
N SER A 896 -45.60 32.39 20.10
CA SER A 896 -44.62 32.87 21.09
C SER A 896 -44.64 34.40 21.23
N ILE A 897 -44.68 35.15 20.13
CA ILE A 897 -44.79 36.61 20.11
C ILE A 897 -46.10 37.06 20.74
N ALA A 898 -47.20 36.40 20.42
CA ALA A 898 -48.51 36.72 21.02
C ALA A 898 -48.53 36.49 22.53
N ALA A 899 -47.93 35.38 22.99
CA ALA A 899 -47.79 35.09 24.42
C ALA A 899 -46.91 36.12 25.17
N LEU A 900 -45.82 36.56 24.53
CA LEU A 900 -44.96 37.62 25.09
C LEU A 900 -45.61 39.01 25.13
N LYS A 901 -46.46 39.33 24.15
CA LYS A 901 -47.19 40.62 24.10
C LYS A 901 -48.39 40.70 25.08
N ASN A 902 -48.90 39.56 25.53
CA ASN A 902 -49.98 39.48 26.50
C ASN A 902 -49.48 39.50 27.96
N LYS A 903 -48.16 39.57 28.16
CA LYS A 903 -47.55 39.87 29.44
C LYS A 903 -47.30 41.35 29.61
#